data_1a4a3ba929bac3eae38db238994c1b73
#
_entry.id   1a4a3ba929bac3eae38db238994c1b73
#
_cell.length_a   1.000
_cell.length_b   1.000
_cell.length_c   1.000
_cell.angle_alpha   90.00
_cell.angle_beta   90.00
_cell.angle_gamma   90.00
#
_symmetry.space_group_name_H-M   'P 1'
#
loop_
_entity.id
_entity.type
_entity.pdbx_description
1 polymer ?
#
loop_
_entity_poly.entity_id
_entity_poly.type
_entity_poly.pdbx_seq_one_letter_code
_entity_poly.pdbx_strand_id
1 'polypeptide(L)'
;MTDLLVGPPGLPPVDDSGVPLAEQPHHDGGPRHVRHEGALRLGDHAVLRVWVPAAYPVRAVALRAMVDGEILTATLEEEPASPGERGRWFTTTLVAANPVVGYRFCVLADPGAVTASGAPVPAYAWLTAAGLVPWDVADATDFRLVAHDPAPEWVDDAVVYQVFPDRFSRSARVPVDAEGRPAPAELPDWAVPMAWDEEPAVRGDLTGRQYYGGDLDGVIDRLDHIASLGADTLYLTPVFPAGSVHRYDASTFDRVDPLLGGDEALARLSAALHERGMRLLLDLTTNHTGATHEWFRAAQADPASEEAGFYLFTDHPDGYVSWLDVASLPKLDLRSDALRDRLTRGPGSVVGRYLDSPIEADGWRIDVANMTGRHRDVDVTHEVAREIRGTLREAQERTGRETWLIAEHGHDASGDLAGDGWHGTMNYAGFTRPLWAWLADPGSSLNWLGLPMTLPSLPGTAVRRTLAGYGAHLPWPSRLHSQNQLSSHDTPRTRSVVGTRERQLVAVAALATLPGVPTLFAGDEIGAEGLTGEHSRTPMPWDAIAAEDVTAVDTAVLAATRALLGLRREEVALRRGGLRWLHAGADSLTFVRTHPDSDVLVHLARDAHPPVLLDPQGPGPAGAPAVRAVVGAVTAEVDGPVLRLAATGPGAVVIALS
;
A
#
# COMPACT_ATOMS: atom_id res chain seq x y z
N MET A 1 7.85 25.06 -19.16
CA MET A 1 8.28 24.49 -17.86
C MET A 1 8.78 23.05 -17.97
N THR A 2 8.75 22.47 -19.17
CA THR A 2 9.21 21.11 -19.50
C THR A 2 10.72 20.99 -19.73
N ASP A 3 11.43 22.09 -19.99
CA ASP A 3 12.85 22.06 -20.41
C ASP A 3 13.88 22.01 -19.26
N LEU A 4 13.43 22.12 -18.01
CA LEU A 4 14.33 22.12 -16.84
C LEU A 4 14.68 20.73 -16.30
N LEU A 5 14.07 19.67 -16.86
CA LEU A 5 14.23 18.29 -16.36
C LEU A 5 14.91 17.34 -17.37
N VAL A 6 15.28 17.84 -18.54
CA VAL A 6 15.99 17.06 -19.56
C VAL A 6 17.44 17.52 -19.57
N GLY A 7 18.34 16.64 -19.14
CA GLY A 7 19.78 16.89 -19.25
C GLY A 7 20.22 17.09 -20.70
N PRO A 8 21.47 17.54 -20.96
CA PRO A 8 22.00 17.71 -22.31
C PRO A 8 21.81 16.45 -23.17
N PRO A 9 21.55 16.56 -24.48
CA PRO A 9 21.38 15.39 -25.34
C PRO A 9 22.57 14.44 -25.24
N GLY A 10 22.30 13.16 -24.92
CA GLY A 10 23.31 12.11 -24.82
C GLY A 10 23.80 11.77 -23.42
N LEU A 11 23.42 12.52 -22.38
CA LEU A 11 23.68 12.15 -21.00
C LEU A 11 22.44 11.46 -20.38
N PRO A 12 22.63 10.45 -19.49
CA PRO A 12 21.53 9.85 -18.74
C PRO A 12 20.82 10.92 -17.89
N PRO A 13 19.50 10.81 -17.67
CA PRO A 13 18.77 11.75 -16.83
C PRO A 13 19.36 11.79 -15.42
N VAL A 14 19.63 12.98 -14.94
CA VAL A 14 20.18 13.26 -13.61
C VAL A 14 19.07 13.77 -12.69
N ASP A 15 19.22 13.53 -11.39
CA ASP A 15 18.39 14.16 -10.36
C ASP A 15 18.99 15.50 -9.89
N ASP A 16 18.53 15.97 -8.73
CA ASP A 16 18.97 17.22 -8.14
C ASP A 16 20.46 17.24 -7.74
N SER A 17 21.12 16.09 -7.67
CA SER A 17 22.56 15.99 -7.43
C SER A 17 23.41 16.29 -8.65
N GLY A 18 22.83 16.25 -9.84
CA GLY A 18 23.55 16.32 -11.11
C GLY A 18 24.30 15.02 -11.48
N VAL A 19 24.18 13.96 -10.68
CA VAL A 19 24.82 12.65 -10.87
C VAL A 19 23.80 11.65 -11.42
N PRO A 20 24.14 10.83 -12.43
CA PRO A 20 23.25 9.75 -12.89
C PRO A 20 22.86 8.81 -11.76
N LEU A 21 21.57 8.42 -11.69
CA LEU A 21 21.04 7.58 -10.61
C LEU A 21 21.83 6.26 -10.43
N ALA A 22 22.24 5.63 -11.51
CA ALA A 22 23.02 4.39 -11.47
C ALA A 22 24.43 4.57 -10.86
N GLU A 23 24.99 5.78 -10.89
CA GLU A 23 26.32 6.11 -10.39
C GLU A 23 26.32 6.71 -8.98
N GLN A 24 25.15 6.94 -8.37
CA GLN A 24 25.03 7.53 -7.03
C GLN A 24 25.34 6.53 -5.91
N PRO A 25 25.93 7.00 -4.79
CA PRO A 25 25.91 6.27 -3.53
C PRO A 25 24.49 5.86 -3.16
N HIS A 26 24.36 4.71 -2.52
CA HIS A 26 23.05 4.17 -2.20
C HIS A 26 22.98 3.63 -0.76
N HIS A 27 21.89 3.95 -0.11
CA HIS A 27 21.37 3.36 1.11
C HIS A 27 19.85 3.41 1.04
N ASP A 28 19.22 2.38 1.57
CA ASP A 28 17.78 2.33 1.85
C ASP A 28 17.58 1.69 3.23
N GLY A 29 16.36 1.56 3.69
CA GLY A 29 16.08 0.89 4.96
C GLY A 29 16.06 -0.64 4.87
N GLY A 30 16.40 -1.20 3.71
CA GLY A 30 16.28 -2.63 3.44
C GLY A 30 17.38 -3.49 4.08
N PRO A 31 17.21 -4.83 4.08
CA PRO A 31 18.02 -5.77 4.86
C PRO A 31 19.49 -5.87 4.41
N ARG A 32 19.84 -5.36 3.22
CA ARG A 32 21.22 -5.29 2.75
C ARG A 32 21.98 -4.12 3.38
N HIS A 33 21.26 -3.05 3.71
CA HIS A 33 21.81 -1.78 4.21
C HIS A 33 21.66 -1.58 5.71
N VAL A 34 20.61 -2.15 6.30
CA VAL A 34 20.35 -2.11 7.75
C VAL A 34 20.31 -3.55 8.28
N ARG A 35 21.24 -3.90 9.16
CA ARG A 35 21.37 -5.27 9.70
C ARG A 35 21.26 -5.24 11.22
N HIS A 36 20.39 -6.07 11.74
CA HIS A 36 20.21 -6.32 13.18
C HIS A 36 19.66 -7.73 13.37
N GLU A 37 19.71 -8.26 14.57
CA GLU A 37 19.15 -9.55 14.92
C GLU A 37 17.71 -9.40 15.44
N GLY A 38 16.77 -10.13 14.86
CA GLY A 38 15.35 -10.12 15.26
C GLY A 38 14.69 -8.75 15.16
N ALA A 39 13.64 -8.53 15.95
CA ALA A 39 12.98 -7.23 16.07
C ALA A 39 13.87 -6.26 16.87
N LEU A 40 14.12 -5.07 16.32
CA LEU A 40 14.96 -4.06 16.96
C LEU A 40 14.25 -3.47 18.19
N ARG A 41 14.97 -3.39 19.32
CA ARG A 41 14.48 -2.84 20.59
C ARG A 41 15.36 -1.68 21.05
N LEU A 42 14.87 -0.90 22.00
CA LEU A 42 15.66 0.17 22.62
C LEU A 42 16.94 -0.40 23.22
N GLY A 43 18.07 0.23 22.86
CA GLY A 43 19.41 -0.19 23.27
C GLY A 43 20.08 -1.18 22.32
N ASP A 44 19.37 -1.78 21.38
CA ASP A 44 19.96 -2.68 20.39
C ASP A 44 20.83 -1.94 19.37
N HIS A 45 21.73 -2.68 18.76
CA HIS A 45 22.68 -2.19 17.77
C HIS A 45 22.23 -2.58 16.36
N ALA A 46 22.20 -1.62 15.44
CA ALA A 46 22.02 -1.86 14.01
C ALA A 46 23.30 -1.48 13.26
N VAL A 47 23.74 -2.36 12.37
CA VAL A 47 24.83 -2.06 11.43
C VAL A 47 24.24 -1.37 10.22
N LEU A 48 24.70 -0.12 9.98
CA LEU A 48 24.31 0.68 8.82
C LEU A 48 25.39 0.61 7.76
N ARG A 49 24.97 0.41 6.48
CA ARG A 49 25.88 0.23 5.36
C ARG A 49 25.50 1.12 4.18
N VAL A 50 26.46 1.82 3.61
CA VAL A 50 26.31 2.61 2.40
C VAL A 50 27.09 1.96 1.26
N TRP A 51 26.43 1.67 0.16
CA TRP A 51 27.05 1.22 -1.08
C TRP A 51 27.49 2.41 -1.92
N VAL A 52 28.75 2.44 -2.36
CA VAL A 52 29.25 3.45 -3.28
C VAL A 52 29.77 2.77 -4.55
N PRO A 53 29.12 2.98 -5.72
CA PRO A 53 29.59 2.43 -6.98
C PRO A 53 31.02 2.87 -7.30
N ALA A 54 31.80 2.01 -7.99
CA ALA A 54 33.16 2.36 -8.42
C ALA A 54 33.21 3.60 -9.34
N ALA A 55 32.07 3.90 -9.99
CA ALA A 55 31.90 5.09 -10.82
C ALA A 55 31.89 6.40 -10.04
N TYR A 56 31.63 6.38 -8.72
CA TYR A 56 31.55 7.58 -7.87
C TYR A 56 32.86 7.76 -7.05
N PRO A 57 33.59 8.86 -7.24
CA PRO A 57 34.86 9.12 -6.58
C PRO A 57 34.64 9.60 -5.13
N VAL A 58 34.38 8.68 -4.21
CA VAL A 58 34.20 8.97 -2.78
C VAL A 58 35.54 9.03 -2.04
N ARG A 59 35.69 10.04 -1.16
CA ARG A 59 36.80 10.18 -0.24
C ARG A 59 36.48 9.64 1.16
N ALA A 60 35.26 9.94 1.65
CA ALA A 60 34.78 9.48 2.95
C ALA A 60 33.25 9.51 3.01
N VAL A 61 32.69 8.71 3.90
CA VAL A 61 31.26 8.74 4.25
C VAL A 61 31.15 8.93 5.77
N ALA A 62 30.27 9.83 6.20
CA ALA A 62 30.01 10.08 7.62
C ALA A 62 28.51 9.97 7.92
N LEU A 63 28.18 9.35 9.05
CA LEU A 63 26.84 9.32 9.64
C LEU A 63 26.54 10.63 10.35
N ARG A 64 25.32 11.14 10.19
CA ARG A 64 24.67 12.09 11.11
C ARG A 64 23.39 11.45 11.60
N ALA A 65 23.22 11.30 12.91
CA ALA A 65 22.01 10.77 13.54
C ALA A 65 21.52 11.74 14.63
N MET A 66 20.21 11.69 14.92
CA MET A 66 19.59 12.45 16.01
C MET A 66 19.34 11.52 17.19
N VAL A 67 20.01 11.77 18.32
CA VAL A 67 19.89 11.00 19.56
C VAL A 67 19.57 11.96 20.70
N ASP A 68 18.46 11.72 21.40
CA ASP A 68 17.97 12.58 22.50
C ASP A 68 17.83 14.07 22.10
N GLY A 69 17.53 14.33 20.82
CA GLY A 69 17.40 15.67 20.26
C GLY A 69 18.71 16.35 19.86
N GLU A 70 19.86 15.67 19.99
CA GLU A 70 21.18 16.20 19.64
C GLU A 70 21.83 15.41 18.50
N ILE A 71 22.75 16.06 17.79
CA ILE A 71 23.46 15.47 16.65
C ILE A 71 24.58 14.56 17.13
N LEU A 72 24.52 13.29 16.73
CA LEU A 72 25.62 12.33 16.80
C LEU A 72 26.24 12.20 15.40
N THR A 73 27.58 12.22 15.32
CA THR A 73 28.32 11.98 14.07
C THR A 73 29.32 10.85 14.22
N ALA A 74 29.50 10.06 13.16
CA ALA A 74 30.53 9.03 13.09
C ALA A 74 31.04 8.90 11.65
N THR A 75 32.35 8.72 11.47
CA THR A 75 32.92 8.35 10.16
C THR A 75 32.70 6.85 9.95
N LEU A 76 32.23 6.48 8.74
CA LEU A 76 32.08 5.09 8.37
C LEU A 76 33.44 4.48 8.00
N GLU A 77 33.62 3.21 8.34
CA GLU A 77 34.76 2.42 7.93
C GLU A 77 34.50 1.76 6.58
N GLU A 78 35.52 1.73 5.71
CA GLU A 78 35.44 1.00 4.45
C GLU A 78 35.58 -0.51 4.72
N GLU A 79 34.63 -1.33 4.25
CA GLU A 79 34.71 -2.78 4.35
C GLU A 79 35.77 -3.32 3.37
N PRO A 80 36.42 -4.46 3.70
CA PRO A 80 37.30 -5.13 2.75
C PRO A 80 36.55 -5.49 1.47
N ALA A 81 37.14 -5.15 0.31
CA ALA A 81 36.54 -5.43 -0.99
C ALA A 81 36.39 -6.94 -1.21
N SER A 82 35.21 -7.36 -1.66
CA SER A 82 34.98 -8.73 -2.09
C SER A 82 35.36 -8.93 -3.56
N PRO A 83 35.88 -10.11 -3.96
CA PRO A 83 36.21 -10.36 -5.35
C PRO A 83 35.01 -10.20 -6.27
N GLY A 84 35.16 -9.37 -7.31
CA GLY A 84 34.12 -9.10 -8.31
C GLY A 84 33.15 -7.97 -7.94
N GLU A 85 33.23 -7.40 -6.76
CA GLU A 85 32.43 -6.21 -6.39
C GLU A 85 32.80 -5.00 -7.27
N ARG A 86 31.77 -4.28 -7.74
CA ARG A 86 31.91 -3.11 -8.60
C ARG A 86 31.71 -1.80 -7.85
N GLY A 87 32.04 -1.78 -6.58
CA GLY A 87 31.91 -0.63 -5.69
C GLY A 87 32.51 -0.92 -4.33
N ARG A 88 32.23 -0.06 -3.37
CA ARG A 88 32.77 -0.12 -2.01
C ARG A 88 31.64 -0.01 -0.99
N TRP A 89 31.75 -0.76 0.09
CA TRP A 89 30.89 -0.64 1.24
C TRP A 89 31.55 0.22 2.32
N PHE A 90 30.75 1.10 2.89
CA PHE A 90 31.09 1.87 4.09
C PHE A 90 30.11 1.50 5.20
N THR A 91 30.62 1.24 6.40
CA THR A 91 29.82 0.69 7.51
C THR A 91 30.06 1.43 8.81
N THR A 92 29.03 1.47 9.65
CA THR A 92 29.09 1.91 11.04
C THR A 92 27.99 1.24 11.85
N THR A 93 28.05 1.35 13.16
CA THR A 93 27.00 0.86 14.07
C THR A 93 26.25 2.04 14.68
N LEU A 94 24.93 1.95 14.70
CA LEU A 94 24.04 2.90 15.37
C LEU A 94 23.23 2.17 16.44
N VAL A 95 23.20 2.76 17.65
CA VAL A 95 22.34 2.28 18.75
C VAL A 95 20.93 2.84 18.57
N ALA A 96 19.92 2.01 18.74
CA ALA A 96 18.52 2.43 18.82
C ALA A 96 18.25 3.10 20.19
N ALA A 97 18.86 4.26 20.42
CA ALA A 97 18.78 4.98 21.68
C ALA A 97 17.41 5.60 21.95
N ASN A 98 16.65 5.88 20.88
CA ASN A 98 15.27 6.38 20.95
C ASN A 98 14.34 5.41 20.19
N PRO A 99 13.02 5.43 20.46
CA PRO A 99 12.06 4.61 19.74
C PRO A 99 12.12 4.77 18.20
N VAL A 100 12.45 5.98 17.74
CA VAL A 100 12.75 6.30 16.34
C VAL A 100 14.00 7.16 16.32
N VAL A 101 15.05 6.72 15.61
CA VAL A 101 16.28 7.48 15.39
C VAL A 101 16.34 7.90 13.93
N GLY A 102 16.27 9.21 13.67
CA GLY A 102 16.50 9.79 12.35
C GLY A 102 18.01 9.82 12.03
N TYR A 103 18.39 9.42 10.80
CA TYR A 103 19.78 9.46 10.37
C TYR A 103 19.94 9.69 8.87
N ARG A 104 21.08 10.24 8.46
CA ARG A 104 21.51 10.42 7.06
C ARG A 104 23.02 10.31 6.94
N PHE A 105 23.51 10.28 5.70
CA PHE A 105 24.96 10.19 5.48
C PHE A 105 25.46 11.41 4.71
N CYS A 106 26.61 11.95 5.14
CA CYS A 106 27.39 12.92 4.40
C CYS A 106 28.39 12.17 3.53
N VAL A 107 28.30 12.33 2.21
CA VAL A 107 29.22 11.73 1.25
C VAL A 107 30.19 12.82 0.78
N LEU A 108 31.48 12.59 0.98
CA LEU A 108 32.54 13.54 0.65
C LEU A 108 33.33 13.07 -0.58
N ALA A 109 33.59 14.00 -1.49
CA ALA A 109 34.45 13.79 -2.65
C ALA A 109 35.52 14.90 -2.74
N ASP A 110 36.55 14.69 -3.55
CA ASP A 110 37.55 15.75 -3.79
C ASP A 110 36.96 16.85 -4.71
N PRO A 111 37.31 18.12 -4.47
CA PRO A 111 36.84 19.21 -5.34
C PRO A 111 37.21 18.98 -6.83
N GLY A 112 36.23 19.12 -7.71
CA GLY A 112 36.40 18.92 -9.14
C GLY A 112 36.38 17.46 -9.59
N ALA A 113 36.05 16.50 -8.71
CA ALA A 113 35.87 15.11 -9.09
C ALA A 113 34.70 14.94 -10.06
N VAL A 114 34.79 13.92 -10.92
CA VAL A 114 33.74 13.52 -11.87
C VAL A 114 33.48 12.02 -11.77
N THR A 115 32.26 11.61 -12.08
CA THR A 115 31.92 10.19 -12.17
C THR A 115 32.54 9.52 -13.40
N ALA A 116 32.39 8.22 -13.55
CA ALA A 116 32.86 7.48 -14.72
C ALA A 116 32.23 7.99 -16.05
N SER A 117 30.98 8.46 -16.01
CA SER A 117 30.32 9.11 -17.17
C SER A 117 30.71 10.55 -17.39
N GLY A 118 31.57 11.14 -16.54
CA GLY A 118 32.01 12.53 -16.62
C GLY A 118 31.07 13.53 -15.94
N ALA A 119 30.06 13.10 -15.22
CA ALA A 119 29.17 13.99 -14.48
C ALA A 119 29.91 14.60 -13.26
N PRO A 120 29.79 15.95 -13.03
CA PRO A 120 30.40 16.59 -11.87
C PRO A 120 29.89 16.00 -10.56
N VAL A 121 30.81 15.75 -9.61
CA VAL A 121 30.46 15.27 -8.28
C VAL A 121 30.58 16.44 -7.28
N PRO A 122 29.53 16.69 -6.46
CA PRO A 122 29.62 17.68 -5.39
C PRO A 122 30.73 17.32 -4.38
N ALA A 123 31.47 18.31 -3.89
CA ALA A 123 32.52 18.08 -2.89
C ALA A 123 31.94 17.49 -1.58
N TYR A 124 30.68 17.80 -1.26
CA TYR A 124 29.86 17.09 -0.27
C TYR A 124 28.43 16.96 -0.75
N ALA A 125 27.76 15.89 -0.33
CA ALA A 125 26.34 15.70 -0.55
C ALA A 125 25.72 14.95 0.63
N TRP A 126 24.44 15.19 0.88
CA TRP A 126 23.66 14.41 1.82
C TRP A 126 22.95 13.28 1.09
N LEU A 127 23.18 12.04 1.53
CA LEU A 127 22.40 10.89 1.14
C LEU A 127 21.27 10.71 2.16
N THR A 128 20.04 10.97 1.72
CA THR A 128 18.81 10.88 2.51
C THR A 128 17.89 9.80 1.92
N ALA A 129 16.79 9.50 2.60
CA ALA A 129 15.79 8.56 2.09
C ALA A 129 15.10 9.06 0.79
N ALA A 130 15.14 10.38 0.50
CA ALA A 130 14.65 10.96 -0.76
C ALA A 130 15.69 10.91 -1.90
N GLY A 131 16.96 10.66 -1.59
CA GLY A 131 18.06 10.60 -2.56
C GLY A 131 19.27 11.44 -2.16
N LEU A 132 20.18 11.63 -3.12
CA LEU A 132 21.41 12.39 -2.95
C LEU A 132 21.17 13.88 -3.27
N VAL A 133 21.54 14.79 -2.37
CA VAL A 133 21.38 16.25 -2.55
C VAL A 133 22.64 17.01 -2.13
N PRO A 134 23.10 18.02 -2.93
CA PRO A 134 24.35 18.77 -2.67
C PRO A 134 24.13 20.03 -1.81
N TRP A 135 23.10 20.08 -1.00
CA TRP A 135 22.76 21.17 -0.06
C TRP A 135 22.15 20.63 1.23
N ASP A 136 22.09 21.46 2.25
CA ASP A 136 21.46 21.09 3.53
C ASP A 136 19.95 20.93 3.40
N VAL A 137 19.41 19.89 4.08
CA VAL A 137 18.01 19.53 4.06
C VAL A 137 17.47 19.36 5.48
N ALA A 138 16.16 19.52 5.63
CA ALA A 138 15.46 19.24 6.88
C ALA A 138 15.51 17.74 7.23
N ASP A 139 15.37 17.43 8.53
CA ASP A 139 15.41 16.04 9.04
C ASP A 139 14.21 15.19 8.61
N ALA A 140 13.18 15.81 8.01
CA ALA A 140 11.98 15.13 7.52
C ALA A 140 12.30 14.02 6.49
N THR A 141 13.41 14.13 5.74
CA THR A 141 13.85 13.15 4.74
C THR A 141 14.92 12.19 5.25
N ASP A 142 15.21 12.18 6.55
CA ASP A 142 16.16 11.24 7.15
C ASP A 142 15.63 9.80 7.06
N PHE A 143 16.52 8.85 6.89
CA PHE A 143 16.22 7.45 7.19
C PHE A 143 15.81 7.31 8.66
N ARG A 144 14.97 6.34 8.96
CA ARG A 144 14.49 6.10 10.33
C ARG A 144 14.79 4.67 10.76
N LEU A 145 15.56 4.55 11.86
CA LEU A 145 15.72 3.30 12.58
C LEU A 145 14.62 3.23 13.64
N VAL A 146 13.79 2.20 13.60
CA VAL A 146 12.59 2.07 14.44
C VAL A 146 12.75 0.90 15.41
N ALA A 147 12.62 1.18 16.71
CA ALA A 147 12.67 0.20 17.79
C ALA A 147 11.28 -0.07 18.40
N HIS A 148 10.27 -0.11 17.57
CA HIS A 148 8.92 -0.58 17.90
C HIS A 148 8.71 -1.99 17.36
N ASP A 149 7.74 -2.73 17.92
CA ASP A 149 7.38 -4.04 17.40
C ASP A 149 6.95 -3.92 15.94
N PRO A 150 7.52 -4.71 15.01
CA PRO A 150 7.15 -4.66 13.59
C PRO A 150 5.73 -5.23 13.36
N ALA A 151 5.26 -5.14 12.12
CA ALA A 151 4.14 -5.96 11.66
C ALA A 151 4.52 -7.45 11.73
N PRO A 152 3.53 -8.35 11.71
CA PRO A 152 3.77 -9.78 11.58
C PRO A 152 4.68 -10.11 10.39
N GLU A 153 5.57 -11.09 10.54
CA GLU A 153 6.50 -11.46 9.47
C GLU A 153 5.78 -11.93 8.19
N TRP A 154 4.59 -12.53 8.31
CA TRP A 154 3.82 -12.97 7.15
C TRP A 154 3.36 -11.79 6.24
N VAL A 155 3.30 -10.56 6.77
CA VAL A 155 2.91 -9.36 6.01
C VAL A 155 3.93 -9.03 4.91
N ASP A 156 5.21 -9.33 5.12
CA ASP A 156 6.25 -9.13 4.11
C ASP A 156 5.98 -9.94 2.83
N ASP A 157 5.34 -11.11 2.99
CA ASP A 157 5.07 -12.04 1.91
C ASP A 157 3.62 -11.94 1.38
N ALA A 158 2.77 -11.14 2.04
CA ALA A 158 1.34 -11.06 1.76
C ALA A 158 1.02 -10.47 0.37
N VAL A 159 -0.05 -10.98 -0.21
CA VAL A 159 -0.78 -10.42 -1.34
C VAL A 159 -2.25 -10.36 -0.95
N VAL A 160 -2.79 -9.14 -0.91
CA VAL A 160 -4.16 -8.89 -0.47
C VAL A 160 -5.13 -8.91 -1.65
N TYR A 161 -6.28 -9.52 -1.43
CA TYR A 161 -7.42 -9.45 -2.34
C TYR A 161 -8.60 -8.80 -1.62
N GLN A 162 -8.98 -7.60 -2.05
CA GLN A 162 -10.08 -6.82 -1.47
C GLN A 162 -11.40 -7.24 -2.09
N VAL A 163 -12.37 -7.55 -1.24
CA VAL A 163 -13.73 -7.94 -1.62
C VAL A 163 -14.76 -6.99 -1.04
N PHE A 164 -15.67 -6.52 -1.89
CA PHE A 164 -16.94 -5.89 -1.52
C PHE A 164 -18.00 -7.01 -1.52
N PRO A 165 -18.43 -7.56 -0.37
CA PRO A 165 -19.15 -8.84 -0.31
C PRO A 165 -20.40 -8.89 -1.17
N ASP A 166 -21.26 -7.84 -1.15
CA ASP A 166 -22.48 -7.76 -1.93
C ASP A 166 -22.30 -7.95 -3.44
N ARG A 167 -21.10 -7.66 -3.97
CA ARG A 167 -20.79 -7.64 -5.41
C ARG A 167 -19.85 -8.75 -5.85
N PHE A 168 -19.39 -9.59 -4.93
CA PHE A 168 -18.37 -10.57 -5.25
C PHE A 168 -18.95 -11.90 -5.73
N SER A 169 -19.74 -12.58 -4.92
CA SER A 169 -20.39 -13.83 -5.31
C SER A 169 -21.62 -14.09 -4.45
N ARG A 170 -22.67 -14.58 -5.07
CA ARG A 170 -23.93 -15.00 -4.41
C ARG A 170 -23.90 -16.52 -4.22
N SER A 171 -24.06 -16.98 -2.99
CA SER A 171 -24.19 -18.41 -2.73
C SER A 171 -25.59 -18.94 -3.08
N ALA A 172 -25.74 -20.27 -3.15
CA ALA A 172 -27.02 -20.90 -3.35
C ALA A 172 -28.01 -20.71 -2.16
N ARG A 173 -27.56 -20.11 -1.05
CA ARG A 173 -28.40 -19.82 0.13
C ARG A 173 -29.23 -18.55 -0.02
N VAL A 174 -28.86 -17.66 -0.93
CA VAL A 174 -29.59 -16.43 -1.19
C VAL A 174 -30.71 -16.73 -2.21
N PRO A 175 -32.00 -16.68 -1.80
CA PRO A 175 -33.08 -16.89 -2.73
C PRO A 175 -33.17 -15.76 -3.74
N VAL A 176 -33.62 -16.09 -4.96
CA VAL A 176 -33.82 -15.12 -6.04
C VAL A 176 -35.23 -15.21 -6.60
N ASP A 177 -35.75 -14.09 -7.12
CA ASP A 177 -36.99 -14.03 -7.84
C ASP A 177 -36.85 -14.53 -9.31
N ALA A 178 -37.93 -14.43 -10.08
CA ALA A 178 -37.97 -14.88 -11.49
C ALA A 178 -37.04 -14.03 -12.40
N GLU A 179 -36.72 -12.81 -11.99
CA GLU A 179 -35.84 -11.87 -12.68
C GLU A 179 -34.37 -11.98 -12.20
N GLY A 180 -34.07 -12.95 -11.32
CA GLY A 180 -32.71 -13.19 -10.77
C GLY A 180 -32.27 -12.18 -9.71
N ARG A 181 -33.19 -11.40 -9.13
CA ARG A 181 -32.92 -10.47 -8.05
C ARG A 181 -32.95 -11.17 -6.69
N PRO A 182 -32.10 -10.77 -5.71
CA PRO A 182 -32.15 -11.36 -4.38
C PRO A 182 -33.48 -11.06 -3.69
N ALA A 183 -34.09 -12.12 -3.14
CA ALA A 183 -35.39 -12.08 -2.48
C ALA A 183 -35.34 -12.76 -1.09
N PRO A 184 -34.50 -12.26 -0.14
CA PRO A 184 -34.45 -12.79 1.21
C PRO A 184 -35.79 -12.56 1.92
N ALA A 185 -36.08 -13.38 2.95
CA ALA A 185 -37.34 -13.30 3.70
C ALA A 185 -37.52 -11.93 4.38
N GLU A 186 -36.43 -11.31 4.79
CA GLU A 186 -36.40 -9.98 5.41
C GLU A 186 -35.43 -9.10 4.61
N LEU A 187 -36.00 -8.25 3.75
CA LEU A 187 -35.24 -7.23 3.00
C LEU A 187 -35.43 -5.88 3.69
N PRO A 188 -34.37 -5.17 4.06
CA PRO A 188 -34.50 -3.83 4.64
C PRO A 188 -35.13 -2.82 3.67
N ASP A 189 -35.89 -1.85 4.19
CA ASP A 189 -36.57 -0.83 3.40
C ASP A 189 -35.63 0.01 2.52
N TRP A 190 -34.36 0.14 2.92
CA TRP A 190 -33.36 0.86 2.13
C TRP A 190 -32.91 0.08 0.91
N ALA A 191 -32.96 -1.25 0.91
CA ALA A 191 -32.38 -2.09 -0.13
C ALA A 191 -33.26 -2.14 -1.38
N VAL A 192 -32.64 -1.96 -2.54
CA VAL A 192 -33.23 -2.09 -3.86
C VAL A 192 -32.61 -3.32 -4.53
N PRO A 193 -33.34 -4.46 -4.65
CA PRO A 193 -32.80 -5.66 -5.26
C PRO A 193 -32.43 -5.45 -6.72
N MET A 194 -31.25 -5.91 -7.11
CA MET A 194 -30.71 -5.82 -8.46
C MET A 194 -30.42 -7.21 -9.02
N ALA A 195 -30.64 -7.42 -10.32
CA ALA A 195 -30.16 -8.62 -10.99
C ALA A 195 -28.62 -8.58 -11.06
N TRP A 196 -27.97 -9.76 -11.08
CA TRP A 196 -26.50 -9.84 -11.00
C TRP A 196 -25.78 -9.18 -12.17
N ASP A 197 -26.42 -9.12 -13.32
CA ASP A 197 -25.93 -8.53 -14.58
C ASP A 197 -26.36 -7.06 -14.79
N GLU A 198 -27.14 -6.48 -13.87
CA GLU A 198 -27.47 -5.05 -13.89
C GLU A 198 -26.25 -4.21 -13.54
N GLU A 199 -26.02 -3.13 -14.29
CA GLU A 199 -24.89 -2.24 -14.05
C GLU A 199 -25.15 -1.32 -12.87
N PRO A 200 -24.16 -1.09 -11.97
CA PRO A 200 -24.32 -0.19 -10.84
C PRO A 200 -24.52 1.26 -11.28
N ALA A 201 -25.28 2.01 -10.50
CA ALA A 201 -25.41 3.45 -10.69
C ALA A 201 -24.06 4.16 -10.50
N VAL A 202 -23.76 5.08 -11.41
CA VAL A 202 -22.49 5.84 -11.37
C VAL A 202 -22.48 6.86 -10.23
N ARG A 203 -23.65 7.44 -9.90
CA ARG A 203 -23.83 8.49 -8.88
C ARG A 203 -25.28 8.54 -8.39
N GLY A 204 -25.50 9.19 -7.25
CA GLY A 204 -26.81 9.49 -6.71
C GLY A 204 -27.26 8.55 -5.60
N ASP A 205 -28.44 8.77 -5.06
CA ASP A 205 -28.95 8.11 -3.85
C ASP A 205 -29.12 6.58 -4.00
N LEU A 206 -29.19 6.09 -5.23
CA LEU A 206 -29.32 4.67 -5.50
C LEU A 206 -28.03 3.88 -5.21
N THR A 207 -26.85 4.52 -5.29
CA THR A 207 -25.54 3.85 -5.18
C THR A 207 -25.35 3.09 -3.86
N GLY A 208 -25.83 3.64 -2.74
CA GLY A 208 -25.79 2.99 -1.41
C GLY A 208 -26.91 1.97 -1.17
N ARG A 209 -27.89 1.85 -2.09
CA ARG A 209 -29.11 1.06 -1.92
C ARG A 209 -29.20 -0.16 -2.82
N GLN A 210 -28.42 -0.22 -3.90
CA GLN A 210 -28.41 -1.32 -4.86
C GLN A 210 -27.90 -2.61 -4.21
N TYR A 211 -28.76 -3.56 -3.94
CA TYR A 211 -28.47 -4.82 -3.27
C TYR A 211 -28.45 -5.97 -4.29
N TYR A 212 -27.27 -6.56 -4.50
CA TYR A 212 -27.08 -7.67 -5.44
C TYR A 212 -27.07 -9.02 -4.73
N GLY A 213 -26.98 -9.04 -3.43
CA GLY A 213 -27.10 -10.26 -2.60
C GLY A 213 -25.86 -11.15 -2.61
N GLY A 214 -24.69 -10.62 -2.89
CA GLY A 214 -23.46 -11.34 -2.59
C GLY A 214 -23.31 -11.54 -1.09
N ASP A 215 -22.76 -12.70 -0.67
CA ASP A 215 -22.68 -13.13 0.72
C ASP A 215 -21.33 -13.81 1.05
N LEU A 216 -21.08 -14.07 2.33
CA LEU A 216 -19.80 -14.67 2.78
C LEU A 216 -19.65 -16.13 2.36
N ASP A 217 -20.75 -16.90 2.27
CA ASP A 217 -20.70 -18.25 1.71
C ASP A 217 -20.35 -18.21 0.21
N GLY A 218 -20.84 -17.22 -0.53
CA GLY A 218 -20.43 -16.97 -1.92
C GLY A 218 -18.94 -16.62 -2.05
N VAL A 219 -18.36 -15.92 -1.08
CA VAL A 219 -16.91 -15.70 -1.04
C VAL A 219 -16.16 -17.02 -0.87
N ILE A 220 -16.64 -17.91 0.02
CA ILE A 220 -16.05 -19.25 0.20
C ILE A 220 -16.03 -20.03 -1.11
N ASP A 221 -17.10 -19.97 -1.90
CA ASP A 221 -17.23 -20.66 -3.20
C ASP A 221 -16.16 -20.21 -4.22
N ARG A 222 -15.51 -19.06 -4.00
CA ARG A 222 -14.54 -18.43 -4.92
C ARG A 222 -13.11 -18.33 -4.38
N LEU A 223 -12.79 -18.93 -3.25
CA LEU A 223 -11.45 -18.90 -2.66
C LEU A 223 -10.37 -19.47 -3.58
N ASP A 224 -10.70 -20.46 -4.41
CA ASP A 224 -9.75 -21.04 -5.36
C ASP A 224 -9.36 -20.03 -6.47
N HIS A 225 -10.29 -19.16 -6.89
CA HIS A 225 -9.94 -18.06 -7.80
C HIS A 225 -8.95 -17.11 -7.14
N ILE A 226 -9.23 -16.67 -5.91
CA ILE A 226 -8.37 -15.76 -5.15
C ILE A 226 -6.97 -16.36 -4.98
N ALA A 227 -6.88 -17.62 -4.54
CA ALA A 227 -5.62 -18.33 -4.37
C ALA A 227 -4.86 -18.49 -5.70
N SER A 228 -5.56 -18.67 -6.84
CA SER A 228 -4.95 -18.79 -8.16
C SER A 228 -4.23 -17.54 -8.63
N LEU A 229 -4.55 -16.37 -8.05
CA LEU A 229 -3.87 -15.10 -8.29
C LEU A 229 -2.57 -14.96 -7.48
N GLY A 230 -2.29 -15.89 -6.57
CA GLY A 230 -1.22 -15.79 -5.60
C GLY A 230 -1.59 -14.95 -4.37
N ALA A 231 -2.85 -14.55 -4.21
CA ALA A 231 -3.33 -13.85 -3.03
C ALA A 231 -3.51 -14.83 -1.86
N ASP A 232 -3.11 -14.39 -0.68
CA ASP A 232 -3.15 -15.16 0.57
C ASP A 232 -3.79 -14.41 1.73
N THR A 233 -4.24 -13.18 1.49
CA THR A 233 -4.93 -12.36 2.50
C THR A 233 -6.20 -11.80 1.88
N LEU A 234 -7.36 -12.19 2.44
CA LEU A 234 -8.66 -11.63 2.08
C LEU A 234 -8.94 -10.39 2.92
N TYR A 235 -9.18 -9.25 2.27
CA TYR A 235 -9.68 -8.04 2.91
C TYR A 235 -11.15 -7.85 2.55
N LEU A 236 -12.05 -7.86 3.56
CA LEU A 236 -13.47 -7.57 3.42
C LEU A 236 -13.76 -6.11 3.78
N THR A 237 -14.53 -5.39 2.94
CA THR A 237 -15.21 -4.17 3.39
C THR A 237 -16.19 -4.49 4.52
N PRO A 238 -16.74 -3.50 5.28
CA PRO A 238 -17.45 -3.78 6.52
C PRO A 238 -18.54 -4.86 6.40
N VAL A 239 -18.64 -5.69 7.43
CA VAL A 239 -19.57 -6.83 7.48
C VAL A 239 -20.74 -6.65 8.47
N PHE A 240 -20.80 -5.51 9.14
CA PHE A 240 -21.81 -5.22 10.15
C PHE A 240 -23.16 -4.81 9.55
N PRO A 241 -24.31 -5.03 10.24
CA PRO A 241 -25.60 -4.50 9.85
C PRO A 241 -25.55 -2.97 9.69
N ALA A 242 -26.22 -2.44 8.66
CA ALA A 242 -26.12 -1.03 8.32
C ALA A 242 -27.36 -0.51 7.59
N GLY A 243 -27.42 0.77 7.34
CA GLY A 243 -28.45 1.44 6.53
C GLY A 243 -28.14 1.49 5.04
N SER A 244 -27.02 0.90 4.62
CA SER A 244 -26.56 0.89 3.23
C SER A 244 -25.83 -0.39 2.86
N VAL A 245 -25.66 -0.62 1.56
CA VAL A 245 -24.93 -1.77 1.03
C VAL A 245 -23.42 -1.73 1.32
N HIS A 246 -22.86 -0.54 1.50
CA HIS A 246 -21.42 -0.40 1.81
C HIS A 246 -21.07 -0.64 3.29
N ARG A 247 -22.04 -0.58 4.18
CA ARG A 247 -21.93 -0.92 5.61
C ARG A 247 -20.98 -0.06 6.44
N TYR A 248 -20.51 1.07 5.93
CA TYR A 248 -19.73 2.04 6.71
C TYR A 248 -20.60 2.82 7.71
N ASP A 249 -21.92 2.81 7.54
CA ASP A 249 -22.93 3.35 8.45
C ASP A 249 -23.51 2.25 9.37
N ALA A 250 -22.63 1.51 10.07
CA ALA A 250 -23.04 0.40 10.92
C ALA A 250 -24.13 0.79 11.93
N SER A 251 -25.14 -0.07 12.09
CA SER A 251 -26.23 0.07 13.07
C SER A 251 -25.95 -0.68 14.37
N THR A 252 -25.00 -1.61 14.36
CA THR A 252 -24.43 -2.31 15.51
C THR A 252 -23.08 -2.91 15.12
N PHE A 253 -22.18 -3.07 16.08
CA PHE A 253 -20.95 -3.82 15.92
C PHE A 253 -21.02 -5.20 16.58
N ASP A 254 -22.17 -5.58 17.17
CA ASP A 254 -22.29 -6.78 17.99
C ASP A 254 -22.47 -8.08 17.23
N ARG A 255 -22.75 -7.99 15.93
CA ARG A 255 -22.95 -9.14 15.04
C ARG A 255 -22.64 -8.81 13.60
N VAL A 256 -22.42 -9.83 12.80
CA VAL A 256 -22.32 -9.75 11.35
C VAL A 256 -23.73 -9.62 10.74
N ASP A 257 -23.83 -8.88 9.63
CA ASP A 257 -25.08 -8.65 8.90
C ASP A 257 -25.72 -9.98 8.47
N PRO A 258 -26.97 -10.24 8.86
CA PRO A 258 -27.72 -11.42 8.39
C PRO A 258 -27.81 -11.52 6.86
N LEU A 259 -27.81 -10.39 6.14
CA LEU A 259 -27.78 -10.37 4.67
C LEU A 259 -26.48 -10.94 4.09
N LEU A 260 -25.40 -10.97 4.87
CA LEU A 260 -24.14 -11.61 4.51
C LEU A 260 -24.00 -13.03 5.05
N GLY A 261 -25.02 -13.54 5.78
CA GLY A 261 -25.03 -14.87 6.38
C GLY A 261 -24.72 -14.91 7.88
N GLY A 262 -24.51 -13.74 8.53
CA GLY A 262 -24.32 -13.60 9.98
C GLY A 262 -22.98 -14.14 10.48
N ASP A 263 -22.84 -14.20 11.81
CA ASP A 263 -21.60 -14.60 12.51
C ASP A 263 -21.13 -16.01 12.10
N GLU A 264 -22.06 -16.93 11.89
CA GLU A 264 -21.72 -18.30 11.47
C GLU A 264 -21.07 -18.33 10.07
N ALA A 265 -21.52 -17.48 9.13
CA ALA A 265 -20.92 -17.41 7.80
C ALA A 265 -19.51 -16.82 7.85
N LEU A 266 -19.28 -15.79 8.68
CA LEU A 266 -17.95 -15.22 8.89
C LEU A 266 -17.00 -16.25 9.53
N ALA A 267 -17.46 -17.00 10.53
CA ALA A 267 -16.68 -18.07 11.14
C ALA A 267 -16.32 -19.18 10.14
N ARG A 268 -17.28 -19.59 9.27
CA ARG A 268 -17.00 -20.56 8.19
C ARG A 268 -15.98 -20.02 7.19
N LEU A 269 -16.10 -18.75 6.79
CA LEU A 269 -15.16 -18.11 5.87
C LEU A 269 -13.75 -18.05 6.46
N SER A 270 -13.62 -17.62 7.72
CA SER A 270 -12.33 -17.59 8.42
C SER A 270 -11.70 -18.99 8.50
N ALA A 271 -12.46 -19.99 8.91
CA ALA A 271 -11.98 -21.38 8.94
C ALA A 271 -11.53 -21.87 7.55
N ALA A 272 -12.32 -21.59 6.50
CA ALA A 272 -11.96 -21.98 5.13
C ALA A 272 -10.72 -21.27 4.59
N LEU A 273 -10.46 -20.03 5.01
CA LEU A 273 -9.22 -19.29 4.71
C LEU A 273 -8.03 -19.93 5.44
N HIS A 274 -8.15 -20.15 6.75
CA HIS A 274 -7.07 -20.72 7.56
C HIS A 274 -6.71 -22.15 7.12
N GLU A 275 -7.68 -22.96 6.72
CA GLU A 275 -7.43 -24.30 6.13
C GLU A 275 -6.56 -24.24 4.85
N ARG A 276 -6.61 -23.12 4.13
CA ARG A 276 -5.78 -22.85 2.94
C ARG A 276 -4.47 -22.12 3.24
N GLY A 277 -4.18 -21.82 4.51
CA GLY A 277 -3.05 -20.97 4.92
C GLY A 277 -3.23 -19.50 4.55
N MET A 278 -4.47 -19.08 4.27
CA MET A 278 -4.83 -17.68 3.97
C MET A 278 -5.23 -16.92 5.25
N ARG A 279 -5.32 -15.60 5.16
CA ARG A 279 -5.61 -14.66 6.25
C ARG A 279 -6.90 -13.89 6.00
N LEU A 280 -7.53 -13.45 7.08
CA LEU A 280 -8.74 -12.61 7.07
C LEU A 280 -8.44 -11.23 7.67
N LEU A 281 -8.55 -10.18 6.87
CA LEU A 281 -8.50 -8.78 7.30
C LEU A 281 -9.92 -8.20 7.25
N LEU A 282 -10.42 -7.74 8.41
CA LEU A 282 -11.72 -7.08 8.54
C LEU A 282 -11.60 -5.55 8.46
N ASP A 283 -12.72 -4.87 8.26
CA ASP A 283 -12.83 -3.40 8.18
C ASP A 283 -13.69 -2.86 9.33
N LEU A 284 -13.21 -1.81 10.00
CA LEU A 284 -13.91 -1.19 11.13
C LEU A 284 -13.92 0.34 11.01
N THR A 285 -15.10 0.93 11.13
CA THR A 285 -15.26 2.37 11.29
C THR A 285 -15.03 2.76 12.75
N THR A 286 -13.97 3.50 13.03
CA THR A 286 -13.68 4.04 14.38
C THR A 286 -13.92 5.54 14.48
N ASN A 287 -14.16 6.20 13.36
CA ASN A 287 -14.44 7.64 13.29
C ASN A 287 -15.91 7.97 13.52
N HIS A 288 -16.83 7.11 13.10
CA HIS A 288 -18.28 7.34 13.13
C HIS A 288 -19.06 6.02 13.21
N THR A 289 -20.35 6.11 13.52
CA THR A 289 -21.31 5.02 13.35
C THR A 289 -22.39 5.43 12.35
N GLY A 290 -23.32 4.56 12.03
CA GLY A 290 -24.57 4.96 11.38
C GLY A 290 -25.49 5.74 12.33
N ALA A 291 -26.32 6.62 11.79
CA ALA A 291 -27.37 7.29 12.59
C ALA A 291 -28.43 6.32 13.14
N THR A 292 -28.46 5.09 12.62
CA THR A 292 -29.31 4.02 13.12
C THR A 292 -28.65 3.15 14.19
N HIS A 293 -27.38 3.43 14.53
CA HIS A 293 -26.62 2.68 15.51
C HIS A 293 -27.28 2.73 16.89
N GLU A 294 -27.33 1.62 17.58
CA GLU A 294 -27.95 1.50 18.90
C GLU A 294 -27.37 2.47 19.93
N TRP A 295 -26.05 2.72 19.90
CA TRP A 295 -25.40 3.71 20.76
C TRP A 295 -25.87 5.14 20.42
N PHE A 296 -25.98 5.49 19.13
CA PHE A 296 -26.44 6.82 18.74
C PHE A 296 -27.91 7.07 19.08
N ARG A 297 -28.75 6.05 18.89
CA ARG A 297 -30.17 6.13 19.30
C ARG A 297 -30.35 6.27 20.81
N ALA A 298 -29.56 5.52 21.61
CA ALA A 298 -29.57 5.68 23.06
C ALA A 298 -29.10 7.09 23.47
N ALA A 299 -28.01 7.58 22.83
CA ALA A 299 -27.50 8.93 23.04
C ALA A 299 -28.53 10.03 22.71
N GLN A 300 -29.28 9.89 21.62
CA GLN A 300 -30.34 10.84 21.26
C GLN A 300 -31.56 10.77 22.21
N ALA A 301 -31.88 9.60 22.71
CA ALA A 301 -33.05 9.39 23.56
C ALA A 301 -32.86 9.97 24.98
N ASP A 302 -31.64 9.93 25.52
CA ASP A 302 -31.32 10.41 26.86
C ASP A 302 -29.95 11.12 26.91
N PRO A 303 -29.92 12.45 27.11
CA PRO A 303 -28.64 13.19 27.24
C PRO A 303 -27.82 12.80 28.49
N ALA A 304 -28.40 12.04 29.43
CA ALA A 304 -27.74 11.54 30.63
C ALA A 304 -27.22 10.09 30.46
N SER A 305 -27.48 9.44 29.32
CA SER A 305 -26.96 8.12 29.04
C SER A 305 -25.43 8.15 28.88
N GLU A 306 -24.80 7.00 29.13
CA GLU A 306 -23.36 6.86 28.87
C GLU A 306 -23.02 7.09 27.40
N GLU A 307 -23.91 6.62 26.51
CA GLU A 307 -23.79 6.75 25.06
C GLU A 307 -23.87 8.20 24.59
N ALA A 308 -24.53 9.12 25.33
CA ALA A 308 -24.51 10.55 25.01
C ALA A 308 -23.08 11.13 25.02
N GLY A 309 -22.20 10.56 25.86
CA GLY A 309 -20.78 10.88 25.90
C GLY A 309 -19.93 10.26 24.77
N PHE A 310 -20.52 9.44 23.90
CA PHE A 310 -19.82 8.83 22.76
C PHE A 310 -19.81 9.70 21.51
N TYR A 311 -20.66 10.77 21.49
CA TYR A 311 -20.86 11.61 20.31
C TYR A 311 -20.66 13.09 20.62
N LEU A 312 -20.37 13.84 19.58
CA LEU A 312 -20.15 15.28 19.67
C LEU A 312 -21.47 16.03 19.37
N PHE A 313 -22.34 16.19 20.39
CA PHE A 313 -23.55 16.99 20.25
C PHE A 313 -23.26 18.48 20.30
N THR A 314 -23.89 19.28 19.43
CA THR A 314 -23.89 20.74 19.41
C THR A 314 -25.20 21.31 19.92
N ASP A 315 -26.32 20.61 19.67
CA ASP A 315 -27.67 20.93 20.17
C ASP A 315 -28.47 19.59 20.23
N HIS A 316 -28.50 19.00 21.42
CA HIS A 316 -29.13 17.69 21.62
C HIS A 316 -30.65 17.77 21.43
N PRO A 317 -31.30 16.77 20.77
CA PRO A 317 -30.75 15.50 20.25
C PRO A 317 -30.34 15.56 18.77
N ASP A 318 -30.71 16.63 18.03
CA ASP A 318 -30.67 16.67 16.58
C ASP A 318 -29.43 17.38 16.00
N GLY A 319 -28.77 18.22 16.83
CA GLY A 319 -27.54 18.89 16.46
C GLY A 319 -26.32 18.11 16.92
N TYR A 320 -25.56 17.56 15.98
CA TYR A 320 -24.34 16.79 16.26
C TYR A 320 -23.31 16.93 15.13
N VAL A 321 -22.06 16.62 15.45
CA VAL A 321 -20.99 16.55 14.46
C VAL A 321 -21.09 15.23 13.70
N SER A 322 -20.94 15.27 12.37
CA SER A 322 -20.93 14.10 11.50
C SER A 322 -19.69 14.09 10.61
N TRP A 323 -19.39 12.95 10.01
CA TRP A 323 -18.30 12.83 9.05
C TRP A 323 -18.61 13.67 7.80
N LEU A 324 -17.77 14.68 7.54
CA LEU A 324 -17.90 15.62 6.39
C LEU A 324 -19.33 16.17 6.18
N ASP A 325 -20.02 16.46 7.28
CA ASP A 325 -21.42 16.94 7.31
C ASP A 325 -22.45 15.95 6.72
N VAL A 326 -22.10 14.66 6.62
CA VAL A 326 -23.04 13.59 6.25
C VAL A 326 -23.83 13.17 7.47
N ALA A 327 -25.09 13.61 7.59
CA ALA A 327 -25.93 13.42 8.77
C ALA A 327 -26.16 11.95 9.16
N SER A 328 -26.07 11.00 8.20
CA SER A 328 -26.18 9.56 8.49
C SER A 328 -24.95 8.96 9.20
N LEU A 329 -23.86 9.74 9.38
CA LEU A 329 -22.58 9.29 9.92
C LEU A 329 -22.14 10.12 11.14
N PRO A 330 -22.85 10.03 12.30
CA PRO A 330 -22.50 10.75 13.51
C PRO A 330 -21.10 10.38 14.02
N LYS A 331 -20.30 11.43 14.29
CA LYS A 331 -18.89 11.29 14.67
C LYS A 331 -18.74 10.86 16.12
N LEU A 332 -17.86 9.90 16.36
CA LEU A 332 -17.50 9.41 17.69
C LEU A 332 -16.50 10.35 18.39
N ASP A 333 -16.71 10.55 19.69
CA ASP A 333 -15.79 11.27 20.58
C ASP A 333 -14.87 10.31 21.35
N LEU A 334 -13.74 10.03 20.77
CA LEU A 334 -12.76 9.09 21.35
C LEU A 334 -12.00 9.67 22.58
N ARG A 335 -12.42 10.79 23.15
CA ARG A 335 -12.01 11.21 24.50
C ARG A 335 -12.75 10.42 25.58
N SER A 336 -13.90 9.80 25.25
CA SER A 336 -14.69 8.97 26.17
C SER A 336 -13.98 7.66 26.44
N ASP A 337 -13.59 7.42 27.69
CA ASP A 337 -13.01 6.15 28.12
C ASP A 337 -13.99 4.99 27.96
N ALA A 338 -15.27 5.21 28.30
CA ALA A 338 -16.31 4.19 28.14
C ALA A 338 -16.49 3.77 26.66
N LEU A 339 -16.41 4.72 25.72
CA LEU A 339 -16.41 4.40 24.30
C LEU A 339 -15.18 3.60 23.90
N ARG A 340 -13.98 4.00 24.33
CA ARG A 340 -12.74 3.26 24.02
C ARG A 340 -12.78 1.84 24.58
N ASP A 341 -13.31 1.65 25.79
CA ASP A 341 -13.47 0.31 26.40
C ASP A 341 -14.43 -0.57 25.59
N ARG A 342 -15.49 0.00 24.99
CA ARG A 342 -16.40 -0.75 24.12
C ARG A 342 -15.82 -0.99 22.72
N LEU A 343 -15.10 -0.02 22.16
CA LEU A 343 -14.70 -0.06 20.75
C LEU A 343 -13.29 -0.62 20.54
N THR A 344 -12.29 -0.19 21.34
CA THR A 344 -10.87 -0.40 21.02
C THR A 344 -10.07 -1.18 22.05
N ARG A 345 -10.43 -1.14 23.34
CA ARG A 345 -9.60 -1.67 24.44
C ARG A 345 -9.95 -3.08 24.87
N GLY A 346 -8.99 -3.96 24.80
CA GLY A 346 -9.05 -5.31 25.38
C GLY A 346 -9.96 -6.31 24.66
N PRO A 347 -10.04 -7.53 25.15
CA PRO A 347 -10.69 -8.65 24.44
C PRO A 347 -12.21 -8.50 24.29
N GLY A 348 -12.87 -7.76 25.19
CA GLY A 348 -14.32 -7.52 25.13
C GLY A 348 -14.74 -6.39 24.18
N SER A 349 -13.80 -5.60 23.69
CA SER A 349 -14.07 -4.53 22.73
C SER A 349 -14.45 -5.05 21.35
N VAL A 350 -14.98 -4.18 20.50
CA VAL A 350 -15.25 -4.52 19.09
C VAL A 350 -13.98 -5.01 18.40
N VAL A 351 -12.85 -4.30 18.57
CA VAL A 351 -11.55 -4.72 18.01
C VAL A 351 -11.15 -6.09 18.52
N GLY A 352 -11.23 -6.35 19.83
CA GLY A 352 -10.68 -7.56 20.45
C GLY A 352 -11.47 -8.82 20.15
N ARG A 353 -12.80 -8.76 20.22
CA ARG A 353 -13.65 -9.97 20.15
C ARG A 353 -13.65 -10.67 18.79
N TYR A 354 -13.43 -9.94 17.68
CA TYR A 354 -13.33 -10.55 16.35
C TYR A 354 -11.96 -11.18 16.07
N LEU A 355 -10.96 -10.91 16.92
CA LEU A 355 -9.66 -11.57 16.89
C LEU A 355 -9.67 -12.93 17.62
N ASP A 356 -10.69 -13.17 18.45
CA ASP A 356 -10.88 -14.42 19.19
C ASP A 356 -11.81 -15.39 18.45
N SER A 357 -11.81 -16.66 18.88
CA SER A 357 -12.74 -17.71 18.37
C SER A 357 -14.20 -17.29 18.59
N PRO A 358 -15.11 -17.56 17.65
CA PRO A 358 -14.93 -18.43 16.48
C PRO A 358 -14.49 -17.71 15.19
N ILE A 359 -14.33 -16.38 15.18
CA ILE A 359 -13.99 -15.62 13.98
C ILE A 359 -12.51 -15.69 13.69
N GLU A 360 -11.67 -15.38 14.69
CA GLU A 360 -10.22 -15.47 14.57
C GLU A 360 -9.61 -14.63 13.43
N ALA A 361 -10.08 -13.39 13.24
CA ALA A 361 -9.53 -12.48 12.22
C ALA A 361 -8.03 -12.25 12.43
N ASP A 362 -7.29 -12.07 11.34
CA ASP A 362 -5.84 -11.86 11.34
C ASP A 362 -5.47 -10.37 11.32
N GLY A 363 -6.44 -9.49 11.46
CA GLY A 363 -6.20 -8.05 11.58
C GLY A 363 -7.36 -7.16 11.18
N TRP A 364 -7.07 -5.85 11.21
CA TRP A 364 -8.02 -4.81 10.92
C TRP A 364 -7.49 -3.78 9.94
N ARG A 365 -8.33 -3.36 8.98
CA ARG A 365 -8.22 -2.08 8.30
C ARG A 365 -9.15 -1.10 9.04
N ILE A 366 -8.61 0.05 9.44
CA ILE A 366 -9.39 1.08 10.12
C ILE A 366 -9.79 2.14 9.10
N ASP A 367 -11.11 2.28 8.95
CA ASP A 367 -11.76 3.25 8.08
C ASP A 367 -11.54 4.68 8.59
N VAL A 368 -11.27 5.61 7.67
CA VAL A 368 -11.03 7.04 7.97
C VAL A 368 -10.09 7.23 9.17
N ALA A 369 -9.02 6.42 9.24
CA ALA A 369 -8.09 6.44 10.36
C ALA A 369 -7.45 7.82 10.59
N ASN A 370 -7.28 8.60 9.51
CA ASN A 370 -6.79 9.98 9.58
C ASN A 370 -7.71 10.95 10.33
N MET A 371 -9.00 10.64 10.47
CA MET A 371 -9.96 11.47 11.21
C MET A 371 -10.38 10.84 12.54
N THR A 372 -10.01 9.59 12.80
CA THR A 372 -10.28 8.89 14.06
C THR A 372 -9.66 9.63 15.23
N GLY A 373 -10.50 10.09 16.17
CA GLY A 373 -10.05 10.87 17.33
C GLY A 373 -9.65 12.32 17.04
N ARG A 374 -9.91 12.83 15.83
CA ARG A 374 -9.60 14.22 15.43
C ARG A 374 -10.86 15.02 15.19
N HIS A 375 -11.01 16.15 15.89
CA HIS A 375 -12.01 17.17 15.60
C HIS A 375 -11.57 18.51 16.19
N ARG A 376 -11.37 19.54 15.35
CA ARG A 376 -10.93 20.90 15.73
C ARG A 376 -9.64 20.85 16.57
N ASP A 377 -9.72 21.21 17.86
CA ASP A 377 -8.64 21.23 18.84
C ASP A 377 -8.40 19.87 19.54
N VAL A 378 -9.21 18.87 19.21
CA VAL A 378 -9.06 17.51 19.71
C VAL A 378 -8.23 16.68 18.74
N ASP A 379 -7.15 16.08 19.23
CA ASP A 379 -6.36 15.08 18.50
C ASP A 379 -5.86 14.00 19.47
N VAL A 380 -6.51 12.86 19.48
CA VAL A 380 -6.16 11.66 20.24
C VAL A 380 -5.91 10.46 19.33
N THR A 381 -5.61 10.71 18.04
CA THR A 381 -5.43 9.68 17.02
C THR A 381 -4.32 8.71 17.39
N HIS A 382 -3.17 9.23 17.83
CA HIS A 382 -2.01 8.40 18.18
C HIS A 382 -2.28 7.52 19.41
N GLU A 383 -3.02 8.05 20.41
CA GLU A 383 -3.42 7.29 21.58
C GLU A 383 -4.33 6.12 21.18
N VAL A 384 -5.33 6.41 20.35
CA VAL A 384 -6.27 5.38 19.85
C VAL A 384 -5.55 4.32 19.01
N ALA A 385 -4.64 4.73 18.14
CA ALA A 385 -3.83 3.80 17.35
C ALA A 385 -3.00 2.85 18.23
N ARG A 386 -2.35 3.39 19.28
CA ARG A 386 -1.60 2.60 20.26
C ARG A 386 -2.49 1.68 21.08
N GLU A 387 -3.69 2.11 21.45
CA GLU A 387 -4.67 1.29 22.16
C GLU A 387 -5.14 0.11 21.31
N ILE A 388 -5.52 0.35 20.06
CA ILE A 388 -5.87 -0.71 19.11
C ILE A 388 -4.68 -1.68 18.99
N ARG A 389 -3.46 -1.16 18.80
CA ARG A 389 -2.25 -1.97 18.75
C ARG A 389 -2.03 -2.80 20.01
N GLY A 390 -2.32 -2.22 21.19
CA GLY A 390 -2.28 -2.91 22.49
C GLY A 390 -3.25 -4.10 22.52
N THR A 391 -4.48 -3.90 22.10
CA THR A 391 -5.52 -4.95 22.01
C THR A 391 -5.13 -6.08 21.07
N LEU A 392 -4.49 -5.76 19.93
CA LEU A 392 -3.97 -6.76 19.01
C LEU A 392 -2.84 -7.60 19.66
N ARG A 393 -1.93 -6.97 20.41
CA ARG A 393 -0.88 -7.69 21.16
C ARG A 393 -1.47 -8.61 22.24
N GLU A 394 -2.45 -8.13 23.00
CA GLU A 394 -3.15 -8.95 23.97
C GLU A 394 -3.83 -10.16 23.29
N ALA A 395 -4.42 -9.98 22.10
CA ALA A 395 -4.99 -11.08 21.34
C ALA A 395 -3.90 -12.08 20.89
N GLN A 396 -2.75 -11.59 20.40
CA GLN A 396 -1.60 -12.44 20.05
C GLN A 396 -1.08 -13.25 21.25
N GLU A 397 -0.97 -12.63 22.42
CA GLU A 397 -0.56 -13.34 23.66
C GLU A 397 -1.54 -14.46 24.06
N ARG A 398 -2.84 -14.25 23.84
CA ARG A 398 -3.88 -15.25 24.16
C ARG A 398 -3.98 -16.37 23.13
N THR A 399 -3.89 -16.02 21.84
CA THR A 399 -4.21 -16.93 20.73
C THR A 399 -2.98 -17.52 20.05
N GLY A 400 -1.80 -16.91 20.25
CA GLY A 400 -0.57 -17.22 19.54
C GLY A 400 -0.56 -16.75 18.07
N ARG A 401 -1.58 -16.00 17.63
CA ARG A 401 -1.68 -15.50 16.26
C ARG A 401 -1.29 -14.03 16.18
N GLU A 402 -0.41 -13.74 15.25
CA GLU A 402 0.00 -12.39 14.95
C GLU A 402 -1.04 -11.69 14.06
N THR A 403 -1.30 -10.42 14.33
CA THR A 403 -2.34 -9.64 13.67
C THR A 403 -1.81 -8.35 13.04
N TRP A 404 -2.36 -7.99 11.89
CA TRP A 404 -1.98 -6.82 11.10
C TRP A 404 -2.96 -5.66 11.28
N LEU A 405 -2.45 -4.42 11.35
CA LEU A 405 -3.23 -3.21 11.55
C LEU A 405 -2.93 -2.18 10.47
N ILE A 406 -3.91 -1.89 9.62
CA ILE A 406 -3.81 -0.96 8.50
C ILE A 406 -4.72 0.25 8.73
N ALA A 407 -4.17 1.45 8.48
CA ALA A 407 -4.91 2.69 8.47
C ALA A 407 -5.38 3.06 7.06
N GLU A 408 -6.60 3.55 6.92
CA GLU A 408 -6.95 4.27 5.71
C GLU A 408 -6.52 5.72 5.80
N HIS A 409 -5.69 6.13 4.85
CA HIS A 409 -5.33 7.53 4.59
C HIS A 409 -5.39 7.80 3.10
N GLY A 410 -6.20 8.73 2.66
CA GLY A 410 -6.28 9.15 1.26
C GLY A 410 -5.14 10.08 0.81
N HIS A 411 -4.29 10.52 1.75
CA HIS A 411 -3.24 11.52 1.56
C HIS A 411 -1.97 11.16 2.34
N ASP A 412 -1.11 12.12 2.65
CA ASP A 412 0.14 11.89 3.38
C ASP A 412 -0.12 11.34 4.79
N ALA A 413 0.34 10.13 5.05
CA ALA A 413 0.20 9.43 6.32
C ALA A 413 1.45 9.54 7.22
N SER A 414 2.48 10.27 6.80
CA SER A 414 3.78 10.29 7.49
C SER A 414 3.71 10.77 8.93
N GLY A 415 2.78 11.68 9.24
CA GLY A 415 2.54 12.16 10.60
C GLY A 415 1.96 11.10 11.54
N ASP A 416 1.30 10.07 11.01
CA ASP A 416 0.60 9.05 11.78
C ASP A 416 1.30 7.67 11.77
N LEU A 417 2.39 7.52 10.98
CA LEU A 417 3.13 6.27 10.82
C LEU A 417 4.53 6.34 11.47
N ALA A 418 4.55 6.56 12.78
CA ALA A 418 5.80 6.56 13.55
C ALA A 418 6.31 5.14 13.90
N GLY A 419 5.49 4.10 13.73
CA GLY A 419 5.82 2.70 14.03
C GLY A 419 5.19 2.16 15.32
N ASP A 420 4.62 3.01 16.17
CA ASP A 420 4.05 2.64 17.47
C ASP A 420 2.53 2.37 17.46
N GLY A 421 1.85 2.81 16.40
CA GLY A 421 0.41 2.59 16.16
C GLY A 421 0.15 1.72 14.93
N TRP A 422 -0.27 2.35 13.83
CA TRP A 422 -0.52 1.67 12.56
C TRP A 422 0.74 0.99 12.02
N HIS A 423 0.63 -0.23 11.49
CA HIS A 423 1.73 -0.90 10.81
C HIS A 423 2.05 -0.28 9.45
N GLY A 424 1.01 0.14 8.75
CA GLY A 424 1.05 0.73 7.42
C GLY A 424 -0.26 1.42 7.07
N THR A 425 -0.37 1.87 5.84
CA THR A 425 -1.56 2.56 5.31
C THR A 425 -2.02 1.98 3.98
N MET A 426 -3.27 2.26 3.59
CA MET A 426 -3.68 2.19 2.19
C MET A 426 -2.96 3.30 1.42
N ASN A 427 -1.99 2.94 0.60
CA ASN A 427 -0.96 3.85 0.07
C ASN A 427 -1.42 4.62 -1.18
N TYR A 428 -2.52 5.34 -1.08
CA TYR A 428 -3.05 6.15 -2.20
C TYR A 428 -2.06 7.24 -2.64
N ALA A 429 -1.52 8.00 -1.68
CA ALA A 429 -0.64 9.13 -1.98
C ALA A 429 0.75 8.69 -2.47
N GLY A 430 1.33 7.65 -1.86
CA GLY A 430 2.67 7.18 -2.15
C GLY A 430 2.76 6.11 -3.25
N PHE A 431 1.61 5.59 -3.75
CA PHE A 431 1.60 4.56 -4.80
C PHE A 431 0.54 4.81 -5.88
N THR A 432 -0.76 4.80 -5.54
CA THR A 432 -1.86 4.86 -6.51
C THR A 432 -1.80 6.15 -7.34
N ARG A 433 -1.76 7.30 -6.67
CA ARG A 433 -1.74 8.61 -7.33
C ARG A 433 -0.52 8.82 -8.25
N PRO A 434 0.72 8.54 -7.83
CA PRO A 434 1.87 8.66 -8.72
C PRO A 434 1.77 7.79 -9.97
N LEU A 435 1.32 6.54 -9.85
CA LEU A 435 1.13 5.66 -11.00
C LEU A 435 0.03 6.14 -11.93
N TRP A 436 -1.10 6.59 -11.40
CA TRP A 436 -2.15 7.19 -12.21
C TRP A 436 -1.65 8.41 -12.95
N ALA A 437 -0.92 9.31 -12.28
CA ALA A 437 -0.34 10.48 -12.91
C ALA A 437 0.62 10.15 -14.05
N TRP A 438 1.27 8.99 -14.01
CA TRP A 438 2.16 8.54 -15.08
C TRP A 438 1.41 7.81 -16.19
N LEU A 439 0.50 6.91 -15.84
CA LEU A 439 -0.13 5.98 -16.77
C LEU A 439 -1.48 6.46 -17.32
N ALA A 440 -2.06 7.53 -16.77
CA ALA A 440 -3.38 8.01 -17.17
C ALA A 440 -3.48 8.24 -18.68
N ASP A 441 -4.67 7.94 -19.23
CA ASP A 441 -5.02 8.38 -20.56
C ASP A 441 -5.06 9.91 -20.61
N PRO A 442 -4.29 10.55 -21.50
CA PRO A 442 -4.30 12.01 -21.64
C PRO A 442 -5.69 12.60 -21.95
N GLY A 443 -6.58 11.79 -22.53
CA GLY A 443 -7.97 12.15 -22.83
C GLY A 443 -8.95 11.92 -21.68
N SER A 444 -8.50 11.40 -20.53
CA SER A 444 -9.37 11.07 -19.40
C SER A 444 -10.00 12.33 -18.80
N SER A 445 -11.32 12.29 -18.59
CA SER A 445 -12.10 13.31 -17.86
C SER A 445 -12.23 13.00 -16.37
N LEU A 446 -11.61 11.92 -15.90
CA LEU A 446 -11.66 11.52 -14.49
C LEU A 446 -10.94 12.53 -13.60
N ASN A 447 -11.48 12.76 -12.42
CA ASN A 447 -10.88 13.67 -11.45
C ASN A 447 -9.64 13.05 -10.80
N TRP A 448 -8.67 13.90 -10.48
CA TRP A 448 -7.57 13.52 -9.62
C TRP A 448 -8.10 13.19 -8.22
N LEU A 449 -7.72 12.03 -7.71
CA LEU A 449 -8.19 11.54 -6.42
C LEU A 449 -8.00 12.59 -5.31
N GLY A 450 -9.11 13.09 -4.78
CA GLY A 450 -9.14 14.10 -3.71
C GLY A 450 -8.87 15.55 -4.15
N LEU A 451 -8.77 15.84 -5.47
CA LEU A 451 -8.54 17.21 -5.98
C LEU A 451 -9.57 17.62 -7.05
N PRO A 452 -9.95 18.90 -7.13
CA PRO A 452 -10.94 19.41 -8.08
C PRO A 452 -10.33 19.67 -9.49
N MET A 453 -9.54 18.74 -9.99
CA MET A 453 -8.90 18.81 -11.31
C MET A 453 -8.86 17.43 -11.96
N THR A 454 -8.75 17.41 -13.27
CA THR A 454 -8.55 16.17 -14.02
C THR A 454 -7.18 15.56 -13.76
N LEU A 455 -7.07 14.26 -14.02
CA LEU A 455 -5.81 13.52 -13.90
C LEU A 455 -4.70 14.19 -14.74
N PRO A 456 -3.55 14.52 -14.15
CA PRO A 456 -2.41 15.01 -14.91
C PRO A 456 -1.70 13.86 -15.62
N SER A 457 -0.97 14.18 -16.69
CA SER A 457 -0.01 13.26 -17.31
C SER A 457 1.39 13.73 -17.01
N LEU A 458 2.05 13.12 -16.03
CA LEU A 458 3.39 13.51 -15.57
C LEU A 458 4.48 12.62 -16.19
N PRO A 459 5.70 13.15 -16.42
CA PRO A 459 6.83 12.33 -16.82
C PRO A 459 7.30 11.40 -15.69
N GLY A 460 7.89 10.26 -16.02
CA GLY A 460 8.40 9.30 -15.03
C GLY A 460 9.43 9.90 -14.06
N THR A 461 10.19 10.92 -14.48
CA THR A 461 11.07 11.69 -13.59
C THR A 461 10.33 12.34 -12.42
N ALA A 462 9.17 12.95 -12.67
CA ALA A 462 8.34 13.55 -11.63
C ALA A 462 7.71 12.46 -10.73
N VAL A 463 7.24 11.38 -11.35
CA VAL A 463 6.65 10.23 -10.62
C VAL A 463 7.67 9.57 -9.69
N ARG A 464 8.91 9.33 -10.15
CA ARG A 464 9.99 8.83 -9.30
C ARG A 464 10.23 9.75 -8.10
N ARG A 465 10.26 11.08 -8.32
CA ARG A 465 10.42 12.05 -7.22
C ARG A 465 9.26 11.96 -6.21
N THR A 466 8.04 11.81 -6.69
CA THR A 466 6.87 11.65 -5.82
C THR A 466 6.97 10.36 -5.00
N LEU A 467 7.28 9.22 -5.63
CA LEU A 467 7.47 7.94 -4.97
C LEU A 467 8.61 7.97 -3.93
N ALA A 468 9.73 8.64 -4.27
CA ALA A 468 10.85 8.82 -3.35
C ALA A 468 10.51 9.76 -2.20
N GLY A 469 9.81 10.87 -2.47
CA GLY A 469 9.40 11.85 -1.46
C GLY A 469 8.48 11.25 -0.42
N TYR A 470 7.36 10.64 -0.83
CA TYR A 470 6.45 9.98 0.13
C TYR A 470 7.15 8.81 0.86
N GLY A 471 7.94 8.00 0.13
CA GLY A 471 8.69 6.90 0.73
C GLY A 471 9.73 7.36 1.76
N ALA A 472 10.32 8.54 1.58
CA ALA A 472 11.31 9.09 2.51
C ALA A 472 10.70 9.53 3.85
N HIS A 473 9.42 9.89 3.85
CA HIS A 473 8.74 10.31 5.07
C HIS A 473 8.22 9.14 5.92
N LEU A 474 8.30 7.91 5.43
CA LEU A 474 7.91 6.71 6.15
C LEU A 474 9.13 5.92 6.65
N PRO A 475 9.08 5.33 7.86
CA PRO A 475 10.01 4.27 8.22
C PRO A 475 9.96 3.14 7.19
N TRP A 476 11.10 2.51 6.92
CA TRP A 476 11.16 1.43 5.93
C TRP A 476 10.17 0.28 6.21
N PRO A 477 10.03 -0.22 7.47
CA PRO A 477 9.01 -1.22 7.77
C PRO A 477 7.59 -0.76 7.44
N SER A 478 7.21 0.47 7.82
CA SER A 478 5.87 1.01 7.52
C SER A 478 5.63 1.15 6.02
N ARG A 479 6.66 1.45 5.24
CA ARG A 479 6.58 1.47 3.77
C ARG A 479 6.36 0.07 3.19
N LEU A 480 7.08 -0.95 3.68
CA LEU A 480 6.90 -2.34 3.25
C LEU A 480 5.53 -2.89 3.64
N HIS A 481 5.01 -2.50 4.79
CA HIS A 481 3.76 -2.99 5.34
C HIS A 481 2.54 -2.15 4.95
N SER A 482 2.71 -1.15 4.07
CA SER A 482 1.58 -0.39 3.48
C SER A 482 1.00 -1.13 2.28
N GLN A 483 -0.32 -1.09 2.16
CA GLN A 483 -1.06 -1.67 1.03
C GLN A 483 -0.90 -0.79 -0.22
N ASN A 484 -0.28 -1.34 -1.24
CA ASN A 484 -0.26 -0.73 -2.57
C ASN A 484 -1.46 -1.25 -3.36
N GLN A 485 -2.34 -0.37 -3.80
CA GLN A 485 -3.50 -0.71 -4.62
C GLN A 485 -3.53 0.07 -5.92
N LEU A 486 -3.99 -0.57 -6.97
CA LEU A 486 -4.23 0.08 -8.26
C LEU A 486 -5.57 0.83 -8.26
N SER A 487 -6.60 0.24 -7.67
CA SER A 487 -7.91 0.78 -7.38
C SER A 487 -8.46 0.17 -6.10
N SER A 488 -9.58 0.69 -5.62
CA SER A 488 -10.32 0.19 -4.47
C SER A 488 -11.82 0.38 -4.69
N HIS A 489 -12.63 -0.03 -3.73
CA HIS A 489 -14.07 0.21 -3.74
C HIS A 489 -14.47 1.70 -3.65
N ASP A 490 -13.51 2.61 -3.39
CA ASP A 490 -13.73 4.07 -3.28
C ASP A 490 -13.18 4.88 -4.46
N THR A 491 -12.55 4.20 -5.42
CA THR A 491 -11.88 4.88 -6.53
C THR A 491 -12.41 4.42 -7.89
N PRO A 492 -12.21 5.20 -8.96
CA PRO A 492 -12.30 4.65 -10.32
C PRO A 492 -11.45 3.41 -10.49
N ARG A 493 -11.81 2.53 -11.41
CA ARG A 493 -10.98 1.39 -11.80
C ARG A 493 -9.75 1.84 -12.57
N THR A 494 -8.62 1.20 -12.31
CA THR A 494 -7.37 1.51 -13.01
C THR A 494 -7.51 1.38 -14.52
N ARG A 495 -8.27 0.40 -15.03
CA ARG A 495 -8.55 0.28 -16.47
C ARG A 495 -9.16 1.55 -17.06
N SER A 496 -10.15 2.13 -16.39
CA SER A 496 -10.78 3.39 -16.81
C SER A 496 -9.84 4.60 -16.69
N VAL A 497 -8.89 4.57 -15.76
CA VAL A 497 -7.88 5.62 -15.58
C VAL A 497 -6.83 5.60 -16.69
N VAL A 498 -6.29 4.41 -16.99
CA VAL A 498 -5.16 4.28 -17.93
C VAL A 498 -5.59 4.10 -19.38
N GLY A 499 -6.86 3.77 -19.63
CA GLY A 499 -7.51 3.71 -20.93
C GLY A 499 -7.19 2.46 -21.78
N THR A 500 -6.05 1.80 -21.56
CA THR A 500 -5.64 0.65 -22.38
C THR A 500 -5.18 -0.54 -21.53
N ARG A 501 -5.30 -1.74 -22.12
CA ARG A 501 -4.77 -2.99 -21.53
C ARG A 501 -3.27 -2.89 -21.27
N GLU A 502 -2.53 -2.39 -22.25
CA GLU A 502 -1.07 -2.35 -22.23
C GLU A 502 -0.56 -1.51 -21.06
N ARG A 503 -1.19 -0.35 -20.80
CA ARG A 503 -0.86 0.49 -19.63
C ARG A 503 -1.30 -0.14 -18.32
N GLN A 504 -2.41 -0.89 -18.31
CA GLN A 504 -2.82 -1.67 -17.14
C GLN A 504 -1.80 -2.77 -16.81
N LEU A 505 -1.23 -3.43 -17.81
CA LEU A 505 -0.14 -4.41 -17.60
C LEU A 505 1.10 -3.78 -16.95
N VAL A 506 1.44 -2.54 -17.31
CA VAL A 506 2.52 -1.78 -16.64
C VAL A 506 2.15 -1.47 -15.18
N ALA A 507 0.89 -1.11 -14.91
CA ALA A 507 0.41 -0.87 -13.55
C ALA A 507 0.48 -2.14 -12.69
N VAL A 508 0.08 -3.30 -13.22
CA VAL A 508 0.19 -4.61 -12.54
C VAL A 508 1.66 -4.98 -12.28
N ALA A 509 2.56 -4.71 -13.24
CA ALA A 509 3.99 -4.94 -13.04
C ALA A 509 4.55 -4.03 -11.92
N ALA A 510 4.15 -2.76 -11.88
CA ALA A 510 4.53 -1.85 -10.78
C ALA A 510 3.99 -2.33 -9.43
N LEU A 511 2.73 -2.81 -9.38
CA LEU A 511 2.11 -3.38 -8.18
C LEU A 511 2.90 -4.58 -7.64
N ALA A 512 3.27 -5.49 -8.52
CA ALA A 512 3.99 -6.71 -8.14
C ALA A 512 5.44 -6.45 -7.71
N THR A 513 6.07 -5.34 -8.15
CA THR A 513 7.52 -5.17 -8.03
C THR A 513 7.99 -4.03 -7.13
N LEU A 514 7.19 -2.98 -6.93
CA LEU A 514 7.54 -1.89 -6.00
C LEU A 514 7.38 -2.34 -4.52
N PRO A 515 8.11 -1.68 -3.57
CA PRO A 515 7.96 -1.96 -2.14
C PRO A 515 6.54 -1.68 -1.63
N GLY A 516 6.02 -2.56 -0.80
CA GLY A 516 4.68 -2.51 -0.22
C GLY A 516 3.92 -3.82 -0.45
N VAL A 517 2.76 -3.98 0.18
CA VAL A 517 1.89 -5.15 0.08
C VAL A 517 0.96 -4.99 -1.13
N PRO A 518 1.08 -5.79 -2.19
CA PRO A 518 0.15 -5.72 -3.33
C PRO A 518 -1.28 -5.98 -2.89
N THR A 519 -2.18 -5.11 -3.28
CA THR A 519 -3.62 -5.22 -3.00
C THR A 519 -4.39 -5.11 -4.30
N LEU A 520 -5.15 -6.16 -4.63
CA LEU A 520 -6.06 -6.21 -5.77
C LEU A 520 -7.49 -5.96 -5.28
N PHE A 521 -8.22 -5.06 -5.91
CA PHE A 521 -9.66 -4.96 -5.74
C PHE A 521 -10.35 -5.92 -6.73
N ALA A 522 -11.23 -6.79 -6.23
CA ALA A 522 -11.92 -7.80 -7.04
C ALA A 522 -12.44 -7.23 -8.36
N GLY A 523 -11.96 -7.78 -9.49
CA GLY A 523 -12.23 -7.29 -10.85
C GLY A 523 -11.05 -6.56 -11.52
N ASP A 524 -10.07 -6.05 -10.79
CA ASP A 524 -8.88 -5.43 -11.39
C ASP A 524 -8.09 -6.43 -12.25
N GLU A 525 -8.04 -7.69 -11.78
CA GLU A 525 -7.33 -8.79 -12.45
C GLU A 525 -7.96 -9.21 -13.79
N ILE A 526 -9.22 -8.86 -14.00
CA ILE A 526 -9.95 -9.14 -15.25
C ILE A 526 -10.15 -7.91 -16.11
N GLY A 527 -9.55 -6.76 -15.75
CA GLY A 527 -9.66 -5.52 -16.49
C GLY A 527 -11.02 -4.82 -16.35
N ALA A 528 -11.71 -4.99 -15.22
CA ALA A 528 -12.98 -4.33 -14.96
C ALA A 528 -12.86 -2.80 -15.05
N GLU A 529 -13.91 -2.15 -15.54
CA GLU A 529 -14.02 -0.69 -15.67
C GLU A 529 -14.94 -0.10 -14.60
N GLY A 530 -14.75 1.18 -14.29
CA GLY A 530 -15.57 1.93 -13.35
C GLY A 530 -15.09 3.37 -13.24
N LEU A 531 -16.02 4.33 -13.25
CA LEU A 531 -15.73 5.77 -13.37
C LEU A 531 -15.72 6.50 -12.02
N THR A 532 -16.32 5.91 -10.99
CA THR A 532 -16.37 6.42 -9.61
C THR A 532 -16.14 5.24 -8.67
N GLY A 533 -15.95 5.49 -7.36
CA GLY A 533 -15.89 4.42 -6.36
C GLY A 533 -17.15 3.55 -6.38
N GLU A 534 -18.33 4.17 -6.44
CA GLU A 534 -19.61 3.46 -6.47
C GLU A 534 -19.77 2.61 -7.75
N HIS A 535 -19.46 3.19 -8.91
CA HIS A 535 -19.52 2.48 -10.19
C HIS A 535 -18.49 1.35 -10.28
N SER A 536 -17.38 1.46 -9.55
CA SER A 536 -16.33 0.42 -9.51
C SER A 536 -16.75 -0.84 -8.76
N ARG A 537 -17.86 -0.80 -8.02
CA ARG A 537 -18.43 -1.94 -7.27
C ARG A 537 -19.32 -2.79 -8.17
N THR A 538 -18.82 -3.16 -9.36
CA THR A 538 -19.53 -4.04 -10.31
C THR A 538 -19.55 -5.48 -9.78
N PRO A 539 -20.65 -6.24 -9.98
CA PRO A 539 -20.66 -7.67 -9.70
C PRO A 539 -19.62 -8.42 -10.53
N MET A 540 -18.99 -9.43 -9.92
CA MET A 540 -18.02 -10.26 -10.62
C MET A 540 -18.69 -11.15 -11.68
N PRO A 541 -18.21 -11.17 -12.94
CA PRO A 541 -18.80 -11.93 -14.04
C PRO A 541 -18.33 -13.39 -14.02
N TRP A 542 -18.72 -14.18 -13.00
CA TRP A 542 -18.19 -15.53 -12.77
C TRP A 542 -18.40 -16.49 -13.92
N ASP A 543 -19.55 -16.41 -14.63
CA ASP A 543 -19.83 -17.25 -15.77
C ASP A 543 -18.88 -16.96 -16.94
N ALA A 544 -18.59 -15.67 -17.18
CA ALA A 544 -17.65 -15.24 -18.21
C ALA A 544 -16.20 -15.63 -17.83
N ILE A 545 -15.83 -15.53 -16.55
CA ILE A 545 -14.51 -15.98 -16.05
C ILE A 545 -14.37 -17.49 -16.29
N ALA A 546 -15.38 -18.27 -15.94
CA ALA A 546 -15.37 -19.73 -16.12
C ALA A 546 -15.36 -20.16 -17.60
N ALA A 547 -16.01 -19.38 -18.46
CA ALA A 547 -16.05 -19.60 -19.90
C ALA A 547 -14.82 -19.04 -20.65
N GLU A 548 -13.93 -18.32 -19.98
CA GLU A 548 -12.83 -17.53 -20.58
C GLU A 548 -13.33 -16.59 -21.70
N ASP A 549 -14.49 -15.99 -21.48
CA ASP A 549 -15.13 -15.10 -22.47
C ASP A 549 -14.34 -13.79 -22.60
N VAL A 550 -13.53 -13.71 -23.63
CA VAL A 550 -12.67 -12.55 -23.93
C VAL A 550 -13.44 -11.26 -24.25
N THR A 551 -14.75 -11.31 -24.40
CA THR A 551 -15.58 -10.11 -24.59
C THR A 551 -15.97 -9.44 -23.28
N ALA A 552 -15.97 -10.18 -22.18
CA ALA A 552 -16.33 -9.72 -20.84
C ALA A 552 -15.14 -9.74 -19.85
N VAL A 553 -14.09 -10.53 -20.13
CA VAL A 553 -12.92 -10.72 -19.26
C VAL A 553 -11.64 -10.50 -20.04
N ASP A 554 -10.77 -9.63 -19.55
CA ASP A 554 -9.43 -9.46 -20.15
C ASP A 554 -8.50 -10.59 -19.67
N THR A 555 -8.50 -11.69 -20.41
CA THR A 555 -7.70 -12.90 -20.08
C THR A 555 -6.19 -12.62 -20.09
N ALA A 556 -5.72 -11.62 -20.85
CA ALA A 556 -4.32 -11.24 -20.88
C ALA A 556 -3.90 -10.53 -19.57
N VAL A 557 -4.76 -9.66 -19.03
CA VAL A 557 -4.53 -9.03 -17.72
C VAL A 557 -4.56 -10.09 -16.62
N LEU A 558 -5.52 -11.01 -16.66
CA LEU A 558 -5.62 -12.11 -15.69
C LEU A 558 -4.36 -12.99 -15.68
N ALA A 559 -3.91 -13.40 -16.87
CA ALA A 559 -2.68 -14.21 -16.99
C ALA A 559 -1.43 -13.46 -16.51
N ALA A 560 -1.30 -12.18 -16.86
CA ALA A 560 -0.17 -11.35 -16.40
C ALA A 560 -0.20 -11.12 -14.89
N THR A 561 -1.37 -10.89 -14.30
CA THR A 561 -1.53 -10.74 -12.84
C THR A 561 -1.06 -12.00 -12.12
N ARG A 562 -1.51 -13.18 -12.55
CA ARG A 562 -1.05 -14.47 -12.00
C ARG A 562 0.46 -14.65 -12.11
N ALA A 563 1.02 -14.38 -13.28
CA ALA A 563 2.44 -14.57 -13.54
C ALA A 563 3.31 -13.60 -12.71
N LEU A 564 2.94 -12.31 -12.62
CA LEU A 564 3.73 -11.31 -11.91
C LEU A 564 3.63 -11.45 -10.39
N LEU A 565 2.46 -11.76 -9.85
CA LEU A 565 2.31 -12.03 -8.41
C LEU A 565 2.94 -13.38 -8.03
N GLY A 566 2.87 -14.39 -8.92
CA GLY A 566 3.60 -15.64 -8.76
C GLY A 566 5.12 -15.41 -8.70
N LEU A 567 5.66 -14.61 -9.63
CA LEU A 567 7.07 -14.22 -9.63
C LEU A 567 7.46 -13.47 -8.34
N ARG A 568 6.62 -12.57 -7.83
CA ARG A 568 6.86 -11.90 -6.54
C ARG A 568 7.00 -12.92 -5.40
N ARG A 569 6.20 -13.98 -5.38
CA ARG A 569 6.29 -15.04 -4.36
C ARG A 569 7.59 -15.84 -4.46
N GLU A 570 8.13 -16.02 -5.65
CA GLU A 570 9.41 -16.70 -5.87
C GLU A 570 10.60 -15.82 -5.46
N GLU A 571 10.56 -14.53 -5.78
CA GLU A 571 11.69 -13.61 -5.63
C GLU A 571 11.63 -12.86 -4.28
N VAL A 572 12.48 -13.24 -3.33
CA VAL A 572 12.55 -12.60 -2.00
C VAL A 572 12.88 -11.12 -2.10
N ALA A 573 13.66 -10.70 -3.09
CA ALA A 573 13.96 -9.29 -3.31
C ALA A 573 12.71 -8.46 -3.62
N LEU A 574 11.72 -9.01 -4.34
CA LEU A 574 10.46 -8.30 -4.62
C LEU A 574 9.58 -8.15 -3.38
N ARG A 575 9.65 -9.10 -2.45
CA ARG A 575 8.89 -9.09 -1.20
C ARG A 575 9.54 -8.21 -0.13
N ARG A 576 10.76 -8.51 0.24
CA ARG A 576 11.49 -8.00 1.42
C ARG A 576 12.66 -7.07 1.08
N GLY A 577 13.03 -6.97 -0.20
CA GLY A 577 14.21 -6.23 -0.63
C GLY A 577 14.06 -4.71 -0.59
N GLY A 578 15.20 -4.02 -0.58
CA GLY A 578 15.33 -2.58 -0.71
C GLY A 578 14.93 -2.06 -2.09
N LEU A 579 15.13 -0.78 -2.36
CA LEU A 579 14.79 -0.13 -3.62
C LEU A 579 15.90 0.84 -4.06
N ARG A 580 16.55 0.55 -5.18
CA ARG A 580 17.52 1.43 -5.83
C ARG A 580 17.05 1.85 -7.22
N TRP A 581 16.88 3.14 -7.45
CA TRP A 581 16.58 3.70 -8.76
C TRP A 581 17.84 3.75 -9.63
N LEU A 582 17.74 3.30 -10.88
CA LEU A 582 18.82 3.35 -11.86
C LEU A 582 18.56 4.34 -13.00
N HIS A 583 17.28 4.52 -13.38
CA HIS A 583 16.89 5.40 -14.46
C HIS A 583 15.46 5.91 -14.25
N ALA A 584 15.23 7.15 -14.64
CA ALA A 584 13.91 7.75 -14.77
C ALA A 584 13.88 8.69 -15.98
N GLY A 585 13.12 8.31 -16.99
CA GLY A 585 12.83 9.11 -18.18
C GLY A 585 11.40 9.64 -18.15
N ALA A 586 10.95 10.25 -19.26
CA ALA A 586 9.56 10.65 -19.40
C ALA A 586 8.63 9.42 -19.41
N ASP A 587 9.00 8.42 -20.21
CA ASP A 587 8.17 7.25 -20.51
C ASP A 587 8.74 5.95 -19.97
N SER A 588 9.80 6.00 -19.16
CA SER A 588 10.43 4.81 -18.60
C SER A 588 10.96 5.02 -17.19
N LEU A 589 10.89 3.97 -16.39
CA LEU A 589 11.44 3.86 -15.05
C LEU A 589 12.23 2.56 -14.92
N THR A 590 13.43 2.61 -14.32
CA THR A 590 14.20 1.41 -14.02
C THR A 590 14.71 1.45 -12.59
N PHE A 591 14.54 0.34 -11.88
CA PHE A 591 15.00 0.18 -10.51
C PHE A 591 15.45 -1.26 -10.24
N VAL A 592 16.19 -1.42 -9.16
CA VAL A 592 16.57 -2.74 -8.62
C VAL A 592 15.95 -2.90 -7.24
N ARG A 593 15.35 -4.06 -7.00
CA ARG A 593 15.01 -4.56 -5.68
C ARG A 593 16.21 -5.37 -5.17
N THR A 594 16.74 -4.97 -4.02
CA THR A 594 18.00 -5.51 -3.50
C THR A 594 17.78 -6.30 -2.22
N HIS A 595 18.23 -7.56 -2.19
CA HIS A 595 18.18 -8.43 -1.00
C HIS A 595 19.53 -9.16 -0.85
N PRO A 596 19.97 -9.55 0.35
CA PRO A 596 21.20 -10.34 0.51
C PRO A 596 21.27 -11.56 -0.43
N ASP A 597 20.13 -12.23 -0.69
CA ASP A 597 20.06 -13.48 -1.45
C ASP A 597 19.74 -13.29 -2.93
N SER A 598 19.18 -12.14 -3.36
CA SER A 598 18.84 -11.91 -4.77
C SER A 598 18.74 -10.42 -5.11
N ASP A 599 19.04 -10.07 -6.35
CA ASP A 599 18.80 -8.75 -6.93
C ASP A 599 17.90 -8.89 -8.16
N VAL A 600 16.85 -8.09 -8.22
CA VAL A 600 15.88 -8.11 -9.33
C VAL A 600 15.76 -6.72 -9.93
N LEU A 601 16.16 -6.57 -11.19
CA LEU A 601 15.96 -5.36 -11.98
C LEU A 601 14.57 -5.36 -12.60
N VAL A 602 13.91 -4.23 -12.52
CA VAL A 602 12.60 -3.99 -13.13
C VAL A 602 12.70 -2.76 -14.03
N HIS A 603 12.23 -2.91 -15.26
CA HIS A 603 12.07 -1.80 -16.19
C HIS A 603 10.62 -1.70 -16.62
N LEU A 604 10.04 -0.53 -16.41
CA LEU A 604 8.66 -0.17 -16.76
C LEU A 604 8.69 0.86 -17.88
N ALA A 605 7.91 0.65 -18.93
CA ALA A 605 7.73 1.59 -20.03
C ALA A 605 6.25 1.97 -20.14
N ARG A 606 5.93 3.27 -20.04
CA ARG A 606 4.58 3.80 -20.29
C ARG A 606 4.26 3.88 -21.77
N ASP A 607 5.27 4.12 -22.59
CA ASP A 607 5.16 4.27 -24.04
C ASP A 607 6.51 3.92 -24.70
N ALA A 608 6.57 4.01 -26.02
CA ALA A 608 7.82 3.83 -26.77
C ALA A 608 8.87 4.82 -26.30
N HIS A 609 10.11 4.35 -26.13
CA HIS A 609 11.24 5.20 -25.75
C HIS A 609 12.55 4.72 -26.39
N PRO A 610 13.55 5.62 -26.56
CA PRO A 610 14.88 5.24 -27.02
C PRO A 610 15.53 4.22 -26.08
N PRO A 611 16.47 3.39 -26.56
CA PRO A 611 17.17 2.43 -25.72
C PRO A 611 17.85 3.09 -24.51
N VAL A 612 17.60 2.50 -23.33
CA VAL A 612 18.28 2.83 -22.08
C VAL A 612 19.42 1.83 -21.92
N LEU A 613 20.65 2.33 -21.85
CA LEU A 613 21.84 1.52 -21.62
C LEU A 613 22.23 1.65 -20.15
N LEU A 614 22.25 0.53 -19.44
CA LEU A 614 22.56 0.48 -18.01
C LEU A 614 23.59 -0.62 -17.75
N ASP A 615 24.63 -0.27 -17.01
CA ASP A 615 25.40 -1.25 -16.25
C ASP A 615 24.78 -1.28 -14.84
N PRO A 616 24.02 -2.33 -14.49
CA PRO A 616 23.30 -2.39 -13.21
C PRO A 616 24.27 -2.69 -12.06
N GLN A 617 25.46 -2.03 -12.05
CA GLN A 617 26.43 -2.21 -10.97
C GLN A 617 25.73 -2.20 -9.62
N GLY A 618 25.71 -3.35 -8.97
CA GLY A 618 25.02 -3.54 -7.70
C GLY A 618 25.93 -4.21 -6.68
N PRO A 619 25.54 -4.18 -5.43
CA PRO A 619 26.27 -4.81 -4.33
C PRO A 619 26.14 -6.35 -4.30
N GLY A 620 25.43 -6.93 -5.26
CA GLY A 620 25.20 -8.38 -5.36
C GLY A 620 26.29 -9.14 -6.10
N PRO A 621 26.32 -10.48 -5.97
CA PRO A 621 27.23 -11.31 -6.72
C PRO A 621 26.98 -11.14 -8.23
N ALA A 622 28.07 -11.15 -9.01
CA ALA A 622 28.00 -11.03 -10.47
C ALA A 622 27.47 -12.34 -11.06
N GLY A 623 26.16 -12.43 -11.26
CA GLY A 623 25.51 -13.47 -12.05
C GLY A 623 25.25 -13.02 -13.48
N ALA A 624 24.98 -13.93 -14.38
CA ALA A 624 24.47 -13.59 -15.70
C ALA A 624 23.00 -13.16 -15.58
N PRO A 625 22.62 -11.95 -16.07
CA PRO A 625 21.24 -11.50 -16.01
C PRO A 625 20.28 -12.48 -16.71
N ALA A 626 19.18 -12.82 -16.07
CA ALA A 626 18.16 -13.73 -16.61
C ALA A 626 16.79 -13.04 -16.64
N VAL A 627 16.18 -12.98 -17.84
CA VAL A 627 14.82 -12.46 -17.99
C VAL A 627 13.84 -13.43 -17.31
N ARG A 628 13.06 -12.93 -16.34
CA ARG A 628 12.08 -13.72 -15.59
C ARG A 628 10.64 -13.48 -16.08
N ALA A 629 10.32 -12.25 -16.47
CA ALA A 629 9.02 -11.91 -17.02
C ALA A 629 9.11 -10.77 -18.02
N VAL A 630 8.25 -10.82 -19.05
CA VAL A 630 8.03 -9.73 -20.01
C VAL A 630 6.53 -9.57 -20.22
N VAL A 631 6.03 -8.35 -20.09
CA VAL A 631 4.65 -8.00 -20.46
C VAL A 631 4.67 -6.80 -21.41
N GLY A 632 3.79 -6.78 -22.41
CA GLY A 632 3.71 -5.69 -23.38
C GLY A 632 4.91 -5.61 -24.35
N ALA A 633 5.26 -4.40 -24.78
CA ALA A 633 6.13 -4.14 -25.94
C ALA A 633 7.56 -3.70 -25.52
N VAL A 634 8.18 -4.39 -24.58
CA VAL A 634 9.53 -4.11 -24.05
C VAL A 634 10.50 -5.22 -24.47
N THR A 635 11.74 -4.84 -24.76
CA THR A 635 12.85 -5.76 -25.03
C THR A 635 14.01 -5.50 -24.07
N ALA A 636 14.72 -6.58 -23.71
CA ALA A 636 15.95 -6.52 -22.94
C ALA A 636 17.01 -7.37 -23.64
N GLU A 637 18.15 -6.74 -23.95
CA GLU A 637 19.32 -7.38 -24.53
C GLU A 637 20.49 -7.28 -23.56
N VAL A 638 21.20 -8.37 -23.37
CA VAL A 638 22.37 -8.46 -22.49
C VAL A 638 23.62 -8.44 -23.37
N ASP A 639 24.47 -7.43 -23.23
CA ASP A 639 25.76 -7.31 -23.91
C ASP A 639 26.88 -7.15 -22.86
N GLY A 640 27.43 -8.28 -22.45
CA GLY A 640 28.39 -8.33 -21.36
C GLY A 640 27.77 -7.79 -20.05
N PRO A 641 28.36 -6.73 -19.44
CA PRO A 641 27.80 -6.13 -18.22
C PRO A 641 26.66 -5.14 -18.49
N VAL A 642 26.43 -4.77 -19.76
CA VAL A 642 25.48 -3.72 -20.13
C VAL A 642 24.15 -4.35 -20.52
N LEU A 643 23.06 -3.84 -19.91
CA LEU A 643 21.70 -4.11 -20.32
C LEU A 643 21.22 -3.00 -21.26
N ARG A 644 20.67 -3.42 -22.39
CA ARG A 644 20.00 -2.54 -23.34
C ARG A 644 18.49 -2.78 -23.24
N LEU A 645 17.78 -1.79 -22.68
CA LEU A 645 16.34 -1.84 -22.43
C LEU A 645 15.65 -0.89 -23.41
N ALA A 646 14.69 -1.38 -24.20
CA ALA A 646 13.97 -0.58 -25.18
C ALA A 646 12.50 -0.95 -25.20
N ALA A 647 11.65 0.00 -25.57
CA ALA A 647 10.22 -0.21 -25.72
C ALA A 647 9.71 0.39 -27.03
N THR A 648 8.80 -0.32 -27.69
CA THR A 648 8.03 0.16 -28.85
C THR A 648 6.60 0.53 -28.48
N GLY A 649 6.24 0.42 -27.22
CA GLY A 649 4.96 0.73 -26.61
C GLY A 649 4.97 0.39 -25.11
N PRO A 650 3.83 0.47 -24.43
CA PRO A 650 3.75 0.16 -23.01
C PRO A 650 4.16 -1.29 -22.69
N GLY A 651 4.87 -1.49 -21.59
CA GLY A 651 5.27 -2.81 -21.14
C GLY A 651 6.22 -2.79 -19.95
N ALA A 652 6.60 -3.98 -19.49
CA ALA A 652 7.56 -4.16 -18.41
C ALA A 652 8.41 -5.40 -18.62
N VAL A 653 9.64 -5.37 -18.12
CA VAL A 653 10.52 -6.54 -18.03
C VAL A 653 11.10 -6.67 -16.63
N VAL A 654 11.15 -7.88 -16.13
CA VAL A 654 11.73 -8.26 -14.84
C VAL A 654 12.91 -9.19 -15.09
N ILE A 655 14.07 -8.85 -14.53
CA ILE A 655 15.35 -9.53 -14.77
C ILE A 655 15.99 -9.87 -13.43
N ALA A 656 16.26 -11.13 -13.18
CA ALA A 656 17.14 -11.53 -12.08
C ALA A 656 18.58 -11.20 -12.44
N LEU A 657 19.31 -10.58 -11.52
CA LEU A 657 20.70 -10.17 -11.72
C LEU A 657 21.72 -11.14 -11.10
N SER A 658 21.27 -12.05 -10.24
CA SER A 658 22.12 -13.01 -9.52
C SER A 658 21.42 -14.34 -9.34
#